data_fb442d8896a00c11cc732896106bf51d
#
_entry.id   fb442d8896a00c11cc732896106bf51d
#
_cell.length_a   1.000
_cell.length_b   1.000
_cell.length_c   1.000
_cell.angle_alpha   90.00
_cell.angle_beta   90.00
_cell.angle_gamma   90.00
#
_symmetry.space_group_name_H-M   'P 1'
#
loop_
_entity.id
_entity.type
_entity.pdbx_description
1 polymer ?
#
loop_
_entity_poly.entity_id
_entity_poly.type
_entity_poly.pdbx_seq_one_letter_code
_entity_poly.pdbx_strand_id
1 'polypeptide(L)'
;MASVAGPQEQPPAAHGHSFCKKTFHKPTYCHHCSDMLWGLIQQGFICEVCNFVVHDRCLKTVVSPCSSVAASLIKNPVAHCWSESLHHKRKFCNVCRKRLDDSESIHCEICEYFVHLECQDFAVADCKENATYLPGKQLVYVHHQHHWREGNLPSNSKCALCKKTCWTTECLSGYRCEWCGMTSHATCHVNINSECTFGILEPIYLPPHAVSIPRTEVPMEAIIGVQVRRKDTLSREYSCIISGENVRRSASLSSVLKRLSVVLPNSCQSKCQPQLSPPYFRARSISEEFSSGDTGRYRESEEYAQSHPPGRDSRQDKQNKNQEERDEEVIKVYDGNNSLRRKIFRIVVVSRQASLKQVLTQALRAFHITKDPNSFHLTDLYSQDEAVLQDPTPVLSLNRIEGKRASVFLRFKDRDNDSGEVRVYPGKLQVSQALCTVPVDSNTSVGDLIREALKRFGLESYNAEDYRCSEVLLDRGVTERVLSWNERPWEIMKQLGKDSIRQMELMRFYLQLKQDPHGPNLALFVGNLPPNLSERNYENILTDFLGRENKFSKIGPIYYEYGSMVITYEDSDKAVRALYTLRESKYEDKQPLLVMLLPNIEPSMIPEGVQPLLVFVNVKSGGCQGLELISSFRKLLNPYQVFDLDNGGPLPGLYVFRNIKNYKILVCGGDGTIGWVLQCLDNVGQDSQCSSPACAIVPLGTGNDLARVLRWGPGYTGGEDPLNLLRDVIDAEEIRLDRWTVVFHPEDKPDDNVNKQVNSTGKKRQKLSKMKVTNEQIRKAVVAGSTSEDNSQIFVMNNYFGIGIDADLCLDFHNAREENPSKFISRLHNKSVYVKMGLRKMVGPKMCKDLHKEVRLEVDGKLVELPQVEGIIILNILSWGSGANPWGPEKDDQFSKPNHWDGMLEVVGVTGVVHLGQIQSGLRTAMRIAQGGHIKIHLNSDIPVQVDGEPWVQSPCDVVVLKSALKATMLKKNKFKRRPTEPNILPANGEGGKSTDD
;
A
#
# COMPACT_ATOMS: atom_id res chain seq x y z
N MET A 1 7.35 10.41 68.06
CA MET A 1 7.19 11.55 67.13
C MET A 1 7.20 11.02 65.69
N ALA A 2 6.01 10.88 65.13
CA ALA A 2 5.83 10.42 63.73
C ALA A 2 5.94 11.66 62.81
N SER A 3 6.92 11.68 61.95
CA SER A 3 7.10 12.74 60.96
C SER A 3 6.06 12.55 59.84
N VAL A 4 5.18 13.52 59.75
CA VAL A 4 4.22 13.67 58.65
C VAL A 4 5.02 13.86 57.35
N ALA A 5 4.94 12.90 56.41
CA ALA A 5 5.48 13.07 55.08
C ALA A 5 4.64 14.12 54.32
N GLY A 6 5.27 15.25 53.97
CA GLY A 6 4.69 16.29 53.16
C GLY A 6 4.36 15.77 51.73
N PRO A 7 3.49 16.46 51.00
CA PRO A 7 3.13 16.08 49.64
C PRO A 7 4.36 16.04 48.73
N GLN A 8 4.66 14.86 48.18
CA GLN A 8 5.71 14.70 47.17
C GLN A 8 5.37 15.57 45.96
N GLU A 9 6.15 16.60 45.71
CA GLU A 9 6.10 17.38 44.47
C GLU A 9 6.23 16.44 43.27
N GLN A 10 5.21 16.42 42.42
CA GLN A 10 5.26 15.69 41.16
C GLN A 10 6.32 16.36 40.27
N PRO A 11 7.25 15.60 39.70
CA PRO A 11 8.21 16.17 38.75
C PRO A 11 7.48 16.81 37.55
N PRO A 12 8.02 17.91 36.99
CA PRO A 12 7.38 18.59 35.87
C PRO A 12 7.11 17.62 34.73
N ALA A 13 5.93 17.73 34.12
CA ALA A 13 5.44 16.83 33.11
C ALA A 13 6.34 16.85 31.86
N ALA A 14 7.34 15.98 31.79
CA ALA A 14 8.21 15.83 30.64
C ALA A 14 7.41 15.29 29.45
N HIS A 15 7.25 16.10 28.41
CA HIS A 15 6.55 15.74 27.15
C HIS A 15 5.14 15.16 27.34
N GLY A 16 4.38 15.66 28.33
CA GLY A 16 2.98 15.26 28.57
C GLY A 16 2.79 13.93 29.27
N HIS A 17 3.85 13.29 29.78
CA HIS A 17 3.74 12.06 30.55
C HIS A 17 3.27 12.32 31.99
N SER A 18 2.35 11.47 32.48
CA SER A 18 1.95 11.37 33.87
C SER A 18 2.67 10.16 34.49
N PHE A 19 3.84 10.42 35.10
CA PHE A 19 4.67 9.35 35.68
C PHE A 19 4.29 9.06 37.12
N CYS A 20 4.08 7.77 37.44
CA CYS A 20 3.98 7.27 38.80
C CYS A 20 5.08 6.26 39.09
N LYS A 21 5.57 6.24 40.31
CA LYS A 21 6.57 5.29 40.75
C LYS A 21 5.96 3.91 40.95
N LYS A 22 6.60 2.87 40.39
CA LYS A 22 6.02 1.51 40.37
C LYS A 22 7.05 0.44 40.75
N THR A 23 6.56 -0.60 41.42
CA THR A 23 7.28 -1.86 41.60
C THR A 23 6.95 -2.82 40.47
N PHE A 24 7.98 -3.34 39.79
CA PHE A 24 7.84 -4.29 38.69
C PHE A 24 8.23 -5.68 39.20
N HIS A 25 7.34 -6.66 38.99
CA HIS A 25 7.53 -8.05 39.43
C HIS A 25 8.14 -8.95 38.33
N LYS A 26 8.34 -8.39 37.12
CA LYS A 26 8.99 -9.06 35.99
C LYS A 26 10.16 -8.21 35.53
N PRO A 27 11.20 -8.79 34.89
CA PRO A 27 12.26 -8.01 34.26
C PRO A 27 11.66 -6.94 33.35
N THR A 28 11.92 -5.68 33.63
CA THR A 28 11.34 -4.55 32.91
C THR A 28 12.47 -3.62 32.47
N TYR A 29 12.35 -3.09 31.27
CA TYR A 29 13.38 -2.31 30.59
C TYR A 29 12.93 -0.86 30.39
N CYS A 30 13.88 0.05 30.49
CA CYS A 30 13.66 1.46 30.29
C CYS A 30 13.48 1.78 28.80
N HIS A 31 12.36 2.38 28.42
CA HIS A 31 12.09 2.77 27.02
C HIS A 31 13.04 3.87 26.51
N HIS A 32 13.72 4.59 27.41
CA HIS A 32 14.66 5.65 27.05
C HIS A 32 16.09 5.14 26.79
N CYS A 33 16.66 4.36 27.72
CA CYS A 33 18.05 3.89 27.62
C CYS A 33 18.19 2.40 27.28
N SER A 34 17.08 1.64 27.21
CA SER A 34 17.04 0.20 26.95
C SER A 34 17.65 -0.69 28.03
N ASP A 35 18.17 -0.15 29.11
CA ASP A 35 18.72 -0.92 30.24
C ASP A 35 17.60 -1.47 31.12
N MET A 36 17.86 -2.59 31.78
CA MET A 36 16.93 -3.19 32.73
C MET A 36 16.81 -2.36 34.01
N LEU A 37 15.61 -2.27 34.55
CA LEU A 37 15.37 -1.64 35.86
C LEU A 37 15.74 -2.63 36.98
N TRP A 38 16.73 -2.27 37.81
CA TRP A 38 17.25 -3.08 38.88
C TRP A 38 16.65 -2.67 40.24
N GLY A 39 16.47 -3.63 41.14
CA GLY A 39 15.98 -3.43 42.50
C GLY A 39 14.79 -4.33 42.83
N LEU A 40 14.41 -4.39 44.08
CA LEU A 40 13.29 -5.22 44.57
C LEU A 40 11.98 -4.42 44.64
N ILE A 41 12.03 -3.12 44.94
CA ILE A 41 10.85 -2.27 45.14
C ILE A 41 11.10 -0.94 44.46
N GLN A 42 10.05 -0.39 43.82
CA GLN A 42 10.03 0.95 43.22
C GLN A 42 11.21 1.22 42.24
N GLN A 43 11.50 0.27 41.34
CA GLN A 43 12.69 0.31 40.46
C GLN A 43 12.65 1.44 39.42
N GLY A 44 11.50 2.05 39.19
CA GLY A 44 11.36 3.13 38.19
C GLY A 44 9.96 3.71 38.14
N PHE A 45 9.74 4.49 37.09
CA PHE A 45 8.50 5.19 36.81
C PHE A 45 7.80 4.62 35.56
N ILE A 46 6.47 4.64 35.58
CA ILE A 46 5.64 4.29 34.43
C ILE A 46 4.66 5.42 34.15
N CYS A 47 4.47 5.76 32.87
CA CYS A 47 3.40 6.66 32.48
C CYS A 47 2.06 5.94 32.52
N GLU A 48 1.09 6.47 33.25
CA GLU A 48 -0.23 5.87 33.42
C GLU A 48 -1.10 5.89 32.15
N VAL A 49 -0.74 6.72 31.15
CA VAL A 49 -1.46 6.83 29.87
C VAL A 49 -0.89 5.89 28.80
N CYS A 50 0.43 5.97 28.55
CA CYS A 50 1.05 5.29 27.42
C CYS A 50 1.99 4.14 27.81
N ASN A 51 2.06 3.79 29.10
CA ASN A 51 2.94 2.76 29.66
C ASN A 51 4.44 2.97 29.40
N PHE A 52 4.89 4.20 29.16
CA PHE A 52 6.31 4.52 29.02
C PHE A 52 7.02 4.27 30.36
N VAL A 53 7.97 3.35 30.38
CA VAL A 53 8.73 2.98 31.56
C VAL A 53 10.10 3.64 31.53
N VAL A 54 10.55 4.20 32.67
CA VAL A 54 11.80 4.94 32.71
C VAL A 54 12.48 4.83 34.09
N HIS A 55 13.83 4.82 34.13
CA HIS A 55 14.58 4.97 35.34
C HIS A 55 14.40 6.37 35.95
N ASP A 56 14.59 6.52 37.25
CA ASP A 56 14.64 7.82 37.92
C ASP A 56 15.67 8.76 37.26
N ARG A 57 16.88 8.25 37.03
CA ARG A 57 17.97 9.00 36.37
C ARG A 57 17.62 9.48 34.94
N CYS A 58 16.74 8.74 34.23
CA CYS A 58 16.36 9.04 32.83
C CYS A 58 15.14 9.97 32.74
N LEU A 59 14.44 10.23 33.84
CA LEU A 59 13.18 10.96 33.83
C LEU A 59 13.28 12.36 33.20
N LYS A 60 14.39 13.04 33.47
CA LYS A 60 14.66 14.42 32.99
C LYS A 60 15.11 14.48 31.54
N THR A 61 15.51 13.34 30.94
CA THR A 61 16.06 13.24 29.58
C THR A 61 15.12 12.57 28.59
N VAL A 62 13.89 12.28 29.00
CA VAL A 62 12.86 11.71 28.11
C VAL A 62 12.61 12.68 26.95
N VAL A 63 12.66 12.16 25.71
CA VAL A 63 12.43 12.92 24.49
C VAL A 63 11.16 12.48 23.74
N SER A 64 10.66 11.29 24.03
CA SER A 64 9.46 10.74 23.39
C SER A 64 8.21 11.45 23.94
N PRO A 65 7.28 11.92 23.10
CA PRO A 65 6.02 12.48 23.56
C PRO A 65 5.06 11.40 24.07
N CYS A 66 4.24 11.75 25.03
CA CYS A 66 3.13 10.89 25.44
C CYS A 66 2.08 10.80 24.33
N SER A 67 1.40 9.64 24.23
CA SER A 67 0.31 9.46 23.25
C SER A 67 -0.87 10.43 23.45
N SER A 68 -1.01 11.01 24.64
CA SER A 68 -2.03 12.04 24.93
C SER A 68 -1.76 13.39 24.27
N VAL A 69 -0.50 13.74 24.04
CA VAL A 69 -0.10 15.03 23.43
C VAL A 69 0.48 14.87 22.04
N ALA A 70 0.86 13.65 21.67
CA ALA A 70 1.53 13.39 20.38
C ALA A 70 0.71 13.89 19.18
N ALA A 71 -0.61 13.73 19.20
CA ALA A 71 -1.48 14.22 18.14
C ALA A 71 -1.42 15.75 17.98
N SER A 72 -1.24 16.52 19.07
CA SER A 72 -1.18 17.98 19.01
C SER A 72 0.14 18.52 18.44
N LEU A 73 1.19 17.70 18.41
CA LEU A 73 2.51 18.10 17.92
C LEU A 73 2.65 18.02 16.40
N ILE A 74 1.72 17.36 15.71
CA ILE A 74 1.78 17.18 14.27
C ILE A 74 1.30 18.45 13.57
N LYS A 75 2.11 18.97 12.64
CA LYS A 75 1.75 20.12 11.81
C LYS A 75 0.85 19.70 10.66
N ASN A 76 1.27 18.70 9.89
CA ASN A 76 0.57 18.20 8.72
C ASN A 76 0.12 16.75 8.98
N PRO A 77 -1.15 16.53 9.33
CA PRO A 77 -1.65 15.21 9.60
C PRO A 77 -1.77 14.39 8.32
N VAL A 78 -1.28 13.15 8.37
CA VAL A 78 -1.36 12.17 7.29
C VAL A 78 -1.90 10.88 7.86
N ALA A 79 -3.00 10.39 7.29
CA ALA A 79 -3.63 9.15 7.71
C ALA A 79 -2.75 7.93 7.42
N HIS A 80 -2.81 6.92 8.29
CA HIS A 80 -2.17 5.64 8.05
C HIS A 80 -3.02 4.74 7.15
N CYS A 81 -2.36 3.99 6.28
CA CYS A 81 -2.96 2.94 5.48
C CYS A 81 -2.85 1.61 6.24
N TRP A 82 -3.93 1.21 6.92
CA TRP A 82 -3.93 0.04 7.80
C TRP A 82 -4.05 -1.28 7.03
N SER A 83 -3.22 -2.26 7.43
CA SER A 83 -3.28 -3.64 6.96
C SER A 83 -4.53 -4.36 7.47
N GLU A 84 -4.79 -5.55 6.95
CA GLU A 84 -5.69 -6.49 7.62
C GLU A 84 -5.15 -6.90 8.99
N SER A 85 -6.05 -7.41 9.87
CA SER A 85 -5.66 -7.88 11.20
C SER A 85 -4.78 -9.12 11.10
N LEU A 86 -3.62 -9.07 11.74
CA LEU A 86 -2.60 -10.12 11.76
C LEU A 86 -1.98 -10.25 13.16
N HIS A 87 -1.22 -11.32 13.38
CA HIS A 87 -0.40 -11.48 14.57
C HIS A 87 1.05 -11.08 14.29
N HIS A 88 1.53 -10.02 14.93
CA HIS A 88 2.88 -9.50 14.74
C HIS A 88 3.81 -9.94 15.87
N LYS A 89 4.53 -11.05 15.68
CA LYS A 89 5.51 -11.55 16.67
C LYS A 89 6.70 -10.61 16.81
N ARG A 90 7.17 -10.43 18.04
CA ARG A 90 8.35 -9.61 18.41
C ARG A 90 8.22 -8.13 18.04
N LYS A 91 6.99 -7.60 17.93
CA LYS A 91 6.71 -6.19 17.71
C LYS A 91 5.98 -5.60 18.91
N PHE A 92 6.04 -4.28 19.03
CA PHE A 92 5.40 -3.50 20.08
C PHE A 92 4.40 -2.51 19.49
N CYS A 93 3.32 -2.29 20.21
CA CYS A 93 2.33 -1.26 19.88
C CYS A 93 2.93 0.14 20.06
N ASN A 94 2.92 0.95 19.00
CA ASN A 94 3.44 2.33 19.06
C ASN A 94 2.58 3.28 19.93
N VAL A 95 1.34 2.88 20.29
CA VAL A 95 0.46 3.67 21.15
C VAL A 95 0.65 3.31 22.63
N CYS A 96 0.42 2.03 23.00
CA CYS A 96 0.44 1.59 24.39
C CYS A 96 1.75 0.94 24.83
N ARG A 97 2.74 0.81 23.95
CA ARG A 97 4.09 0.24 24.17
C ARG A 97 4.14 -1.20 24.66
N LYS A 98 3.00 -1.89 24.68
CA LYS A 98 2.95 -3.33 25.04
C LYS A 98 3.28 -4.20 23.81
N ARG A 99 3.70 -5.46 24.07
CA ARG A 99 3.95 -6.44 23.00
C ARG A 99 2.67 -6.79 22.25
N LEU A 100 2.83 -7.21 20.98
CA LEU A 100 1.76 -7.60 20.06
C LEU A 100 1.65 -9.13 19.88
N ASP A 101 2.50 -9.90 20.56
CA ASP A 101 2.67 -11.34 20.31
C ASP A 101 1.39 -12.16 20.46
N ASP A 102 0.52 -11.79 21.42
CA ASP A 102 -0.65 -12.58 21.83
C ASP A 102 -2.00 -11.91 21.47
N SER A 103 -1.99 -10.86 20.66
CA SER A 103 -3.19 -10.09 20.36
C SER A 103 -3.33 -9.78 18.88
N GLU A 104 -4.57 -9.62 18.42
CA GLU A 104 -4.85 -9.09 17.09
C GLU A 104 -4.29 -7.68 16.94
N SER A 105 -3.57 -7.47 15.88
CA SER A 105 -2.85 -6.23 15.64
C SER A 105 -2.80 -5.89 14.15
N ILE A 106 -2.63 -4.62 13.85
CA ILE A 106 -2.52 -4.07 12.50
C ILE A 106 -1.26 -3.23 12.39
N HIS A 107 -0.81 -3.02 11.17
CA HIS A 107 0.28 -2.10 10.88
C HIS A 107 -0.06 -1.21 9.69
N CYS A 108 0.62 -0.08 9.60
CA CYS A 108 0.53 0.76 8.41
C CYS A 108 1.38 0.17 7.28
N GLU A 109 0.78 -0.03 6.10
CA GLU A 109 1.47 -0.57 4.93
C GLU A 109 2.52 0.38 4.34
N ILE A 110 2.51 1.65 4.75
CA ILE A 110 3.43 2.69 4.28
C ILE A 110 4.61 2.88 5.23
N CYS A 111 4.38 3.03 6.55
CA CYS A 111 5.41 3.40 7.53
C CYS A 111 5.64 2.35 8.62
N GLU A 112 4.98 1.20 8.57
CA GLU A 112 5.07 0.15 9.60
C GLU A 112 4.76 0.63 11.04
N TYR A 113 3.84 1.56 11.21
CA TYR A 113 3.31 1.90 12.51
C TYR A 113 2.46 0.73 13.02
N PHE A 114 2.87 0.08 14.11
CA PHE A 114 2.20 -1.12 14.64
C PHE A 114 1.29 -0.77 15.81
N VAL A 115 0.06 -1.30 15.81
CA VAL A 115 -0.88 -1.09 16.92
C VAL A 115 -1.73 -2.34 17.17
N HIS A 116 -2.18 -2.52 18.43
CA HIS A 116 -3.32 -3.40 18.71
C HIS A 116 -4.56 -2.87 17.99
N LEU A 117 -5.46 -3.75 17.62
CA LEU A 117 -6.72 -3.34 16.97
C LEU A 117 -7.49 -2.32 17.83
N GLU A 118 -7.52 -2.51 19.15
CA GLU A 118 -8.12 -1.57 20.11
C GLU A 118 -7.39 -0.24 20.28
N CYS A 119 -6.09 -0.19 19.94
CA CYS A 119 -5.27 1.02 20.02
C CYS A 119 -5.30 1.85 18.73
N GLN A 120 -5.93 1.37 17.66
CA GLN A 120 -6.00 2.06 16.36
C GLN A 120 -6.59 3.46 16.49
N ASP A 121 -7.62 3.63 17.32
CA ASP A 121 -8.27 4.93 17.57
C ASP A 121 -7.35 5.98 18.19
N PHE A 122 -6.24 5.54 18.80
CA PHE A 122 -5.26 6.41 19.45
C PHE A 122 -3.96 6.57 18.64
N ALA A 123 -3.92 5.97 17.46
CA ALA A 123 -2.79 6.15 16.55
C ALA A 123 -2.70 7.61 16.12
N VAL A 124 -1.49 8.12 16.13
CA VAL A 124 -1.20 9.49 15.73
C VAL A 124 -1.21 9.54 14.20
N ALA A 125 -1.92 10.49 13.58
CA ALA A 125 -1.99 10.64 12.14
C ALA A 125 -0.72 11.30 11.58
N ASP A 126 0.40 10.61 11.69
CA ASP A 126 1.74 11.06 11.33
C ASP A 126 2.45 10.13 10.34
N CYS A 127 1.73 9.56 9.40
CA CYS A 127 2.33 8.78 8.31
C CYS A 127 3.31 9.64 7.49
N LYS A 128 4.04 9.05 6.55
CA LYS A 128 4.93 9.82 5.66
C LYS A 128 4.17 10.96 4.98
N GLU A 129 4.79 12.11 4.85
CA GLU A 129 4.18 13.28 4.21
C GLU A 129 3.77 12.98 2.77
N ASN A 130 2.58 13.47 2.38
CA ASN A 130 2.03 13.26 1.05
C ASN A 130 2.62 14.20 0.02
N ALA A 131 2.58 15.49 0.34
CA ALA A 131 2.96 16.55 -0.58
C ALA A 131 3.63 17.66 0.22
N THR A 132 4.86 17.90 -0.09
CA THR A 132 5.68 18.94 0.56
C THR A 132 6.14 20.02 -0.41
N TYR A 133 5.78 19.91 -1.70
CA TYR A 133 6.08 20.94 -2.69
C TYR A 133 5.49 22.28 -2.27
N LEU A 134 6.34 23.31 -2.29
CA LEU A 134 5.97 24.68 -1.96
C LEU A 134 6.26 25.56 -3.19
N PRO A 135 5.21 26.05 -3.87
CA PRO A 135 5.36 26.92 -5.03
C PRO A 135 6.18 28.16 -4.73
N GLY A 136 7.01 28.57 -5.68
CA GLY A 136 7.86 29.75 -5.56
C GLY A 136 9.16 29.57 -4.77
N LYS A 137 9.37 28.44 -4.11
CA LYS A 137 10.67 28.11 -3.50
C LYS A 137 11.62 27.50 -4.53
N GLN A 138 12.85 27.97 -4.54
CA GLN A 138 13.93 27.34 -5.31
C GLN A 138 14.51 26.16 -4.53
N LEU A 139 14.95 25.12 -5.22
CA LEU A 139 15.50 23.91 -4.64
C LEU A 139 16.60 24.17 -3.59
N VAL A 140 17.45 25.14 -3.81
CA VAL A 140 18.57 25.52 -2.92
C VAL A 140 18.09 25.89 -1.49
N TYR A 141 16.85 26.36 -1.35
CA TYR A 141 16.28 26.77 -0.06
C TYR A 141 15.36 25.69 0.56
N VAL A 142 15.32 24.51 -0.02
CA VAL A 142 14.46 23.41 0.48
C VAL A 142 15.31 22.43 1.24
N HIS A 143 15.06 22.34 2.54
CA HIS A 143 15.70 21.38 3.44
C HIS A 143 14.66 20.41 3.95
N HIS A 144 14.86 19.11 3.72
CA HIS A 144 13.99 18.07 4.23
C HIS A 144 14.47 17.62 5.61
N GLN A 145 13.56 17.52 6.58
CA GLN A 145 13.88 17.10 7.94
C GLN A 145 13.63 15.60 8.14
N HIS A 146 14.35 14.99 9.09
CA HIS A 146 14.09 13.63 9.48
C HIS A 146 12.67 13.46 10.04
N HIS A 147 11.99 12.41 9.62
CA HIS A 147 10.72 11.97 10.21
C HIS A 147 10.99 10.74 11.10
N TRP A 148 11.07 10.98 12.40
CA TRP A 148 11.47 9.97 13.35
C TRP A 148 10.30 9.14 13.87
N ARG A 149 10.43 7.81 13.79
CA ARG A 149 9.52 6.83 14.37
C ARG A 149 10.16 6.12 15.54
N GLU A 150 9.45 6.03 16.69
CA GLU A 150 9.93 5.36 17.88
C GLU A 150 9.81 3.85 17.77
N GLY A 151 10.87 3.13 18.09
CA GLY A 151 10.91 1.70 18.31
C GLY A 151 10.76 0.78 17.10
N ASN A 152 10.57 -0.50 17.38
CA ASN A 152 10.44 -1.58 16.37
C ASN A 152 11.59 -1.63 15.35
N LEU A 153 12.80 -1.24 15.78
CA LEU A 153 13.99 -1.14 14.94
C LEU A 153 14.33 -2.50 14.27
N PRO A 154 14.89 -2.50 13.07
CA PRO A 154 15.43 -3.71 12.45
C PRO A 154 16.51 -4.36 13.34
N SER A 155 16.61 -5.69 13.28
CA SER A 155 17.65 -6.43 14.01
C SER A 155 19.04 -5.92 13.66
N ASN A 156 19.93 -5.85 14.67
CA ASN A 156 21.31 -5.36 14.53
C ASN A 156 21.48 -3.89 14.14
N SER A 157 20.43 -3.06 14.26
CA SER A 157 20.52 -1.63 14.04
C SER A 157 21.56 -0.97 14.95
N LYS A 158 22.38 -0.11 14.35
CA LYS A 158 23.41 0.67 15.03
C LYS A 158 23.07 2.14 15.03
N CYS A 159 23.30 2.81 16.14
CA CYS A 159 23.09 4.24 16.26
C CYS A 159 24.01 5.01 15.31
N ALA A 160 23.44 5.94 14.53
CA ALA A 160 24.19 6.77 13.59
C ALA A 160 25.25 7.64 14.29
N LEU A 161 24.99 8.09 15.51
CA LEU A 161 25.92 8.94 16.27
C LEU A 161 27.00 8.12 16.97
N CYS A 162 26.67 7.23 17.91
CA CYS A 162 27.63 6.53 18.75
C CYS A 162 28.09 5.17 18.21
N LYS A 163 27.55 4.72 17.07
CA LYS A 163 27.86 3.45 16.38
C LYS A 163 27.56 2.17 17.19
N LYS A 164 27.06 2.29 18.43
CA LYS A 164 26.65 1.15 19.27
C LYS A 164 25.27 0.62 18.84
N THR A 165 24.96 -0.61 19.22
CA THR A 165 23.66 -1.24 18.97
C THR A 165 22.54 -0.47 19.66
N CYS A 166 21.49 -0.12 18.92
CA CYS A 166 20.34 0.66 19.41
C CYS A 166 19.00 -0.08 19.31
N TRP A 167 18.98 -1.31 18.82
CA TRP A 167 17.78 -2.14 18.79
C TRP A 167 17.67 -3.03 20.01
N THR A 168 16.45 -3.38 20.40
CA THR A 168 16.15 -4.33 21.46
C THR A 168 14.86 -5.08 21.17
N THR A 169 14.74 -6.31 21.71
CA THR A 169 13.52 -7.11 21.70
C THR A 169 12.69 -6.96 22.97
N GLU A 170 13.19 -6.19 23.95
CA GLU A 170 12.64 -6.17 25.30
C GLU A 170 11.64 -5.05 25.53
N CYS A 171 11.80 -3.93 24.83
CA CYS A 171 10.90 -2.77 24.96
C CYS A 171 10.88 -1.94 23.68
N LEU A 172 9.86 -1.10 23.52
CA LEU A 172 9.80 -0.10 22.45
C LEU A 172 10.80 1.01 22.77
N SER A 173 11.93 1.08 22.07
CA SER A 173 12.96 2.10 22.30
C SER A 173 13.78 2.40 21.04
N GLY A 174 14.50 3.54 21.06
CA GLY A 174 15.26 4.03 19.92
C GLY A 174 14.39 4.67 18.85
N TYR A 175 15.01 5.23 17.82
CA TYR A 175 14.34 5.93 16.73
C TYR A 175 14.86 5.48 15.38
N ARG A 176 13.97 5.52 14.39
CA ARG A 176 14.29 5.32 12.99
C ARG A 176 13.68 6.45 12.17
N CYS A 177 14.47 7.02 11.26
CA CYS A 177 13.92 7.94 10.26
C CYS A 177 13.17 7.17 9.18
N GLU A 178 11.91 7.54 8.91
CA GLU A 178 11.05 6.92 7.90
C GLU A 178 11.50 7.24 6.46
N TRP A 179 12.30 8.30 6.27
CA TRP A 179 12.82 8.71 4.96
C TRP A 179 14.15 8.04 4.61
N CYS A 180 15.16 8.16 5.46
CA CYS A 180 16.52 7.65 5.16
C CYS A 180 16.85 6.32 5.84
N GLY A 181 15.98 5.81 6.71
CA GLY A 181 16.23 4.56 7.45
C GLY A 181 17.29 4.66 8.56
N MET A 182 17.86 5.84 8.82
CA MET A 182 18.83 6.06 9.89
C MET A 182 18.24 5.70 11.24
N THR A 183 19.02 5.03 12.09
CA THR A 183 18.60 4.60 13.43
C THR A 183 19.45 5.24 14.53
N SER A 184 18.86 5.50 15.69
CA SER A 184 19.56 6.07 16.85
C SER A 184 18.97 5.65 18.19
N HIS A 185 19.77 5.80 19.26
CA HIS A 185 19.23 5.78 20.63
C HIS A 185 18.39 7.03 20.88
N ALA A 186 17.44 6.94 21.80
CA ALA A 186 16.66 8.10 22.25
C ALA A 186 17.56 9.22 22.83
N THR A 187 18.62 8.84 23.54
CA THR A 187 19.60 9.79 24.09
C THR A 187 20.50 10.44 23.03
N CYS A 188 20.72 9.79 21.91
CA CYS A 188 21.59 10.28 20.83
C CYS A 188 20.84 11.09 19.78
N HIS A 189 19.56 10.85 19.63
CA HIS A 189 18.72 11.37 18.56
C HIS A 189 18.69 12.91 18.51
N VAL A 190 18.68 13.57 19.66
CA VAL A 190 18.66 15.04 19.75
C VAL A 190 19.95 15.71 19.23
N ASN A 191 21.06 14.96 19.15
CA ASN A 191 22.35 15.44 18.67
C ASN A 191 22.63 15.06 17.20
N ILE A 192 21.65 14.47 16.49
CA ILE A 192 21.75 14.20 15.05
C ILE A 192 21.31 15.44 14.29
N ASN A 193 22.00 15.76 13.19
CA ASN A 193 21.56 16.82 12.29
C ASN A 193 20.09 16.62 11.92
N SER A 194 19.30 17.68 11.98
CA SER A 194 17.86 17.63 11.66
C SER A 194 17.59 17.41 10.16
N GLU A 195 18.53 17.74 9.28
CA GLU A 195 18.40 17.60 7.85
C GLU A 195 18.55 16.14 7.41
N CYS A 196 17.61 15.67 6.61
CA CYS A 196 17.58 14.31 6.05
C CYS A 196 18.01 14.31 4.58
N THR A 197 19.12 13.66 4.27
CA THR A 197 19.66 13.52 2.91
C THR A 197 19.22 12.23 2.21
N PHE A 198 18.21 11.52 2.70
CA PHE A 198 17.72 10.23 2.18
C PHE A 198 18.74 9.08 2.21
N GLY A 199 19.95 9.33 2.70
CA GLY A 199 21.01 8.34 2.92
C GLY A 199 21.46 7.64 1.63
N ILE A 200 21.66 6.33 1.67
CA ILE A 200 22.18 5.56 0.53
C ILE A 200 21.21 5.46 -0.66
N LEU A 201 19.94 5.79 -0.45
CA LEU A 201 18.92 5.76 -1.51
C LEU A 201 18.78 7.10 -2.23
N GLU A 202 19.50 8.13 -1.80
CA GLU A 202 19.49 9.46 -2.40
C GLU A 202 19.52 9.44 -3.94
N PRO A 203 20.41 8.64 -4.60
CA PRO A 203 20.51 8.65 -6.08
C PRO A 203 19.24 8.22 -6.81
N ILE A 204 18.36 7.46 -6.15
CA ILE A 204 17.12 6.93 -6.74
C ILE A 204 15.87 7.41 -6.04
N TYR A 205 16.01 8.35 -5.12
CA TYR A 205 14.91 8.82 -4.28
C TYR A 205 14.12 9.93 -4.98
N LEU A 206 12.78 9.84 -4.96
CA LEU A 206 11.91 10.95 -5.32
C LEU A 206 11.73 11.84 -4.09
N PRO A 207 12.33 13.03 -4.04
CA PRO A 207 12.21 13.87 -2.85
C PRO A 207 10.75 14.26 -2.59
N PRO A 208 10.28 14.29 -1.33
CA PRO A 208 8.90 14.68 -1.01
C PRO A 208 8.56 16.08 -1.48
N HIS A 209 9.54 16.99 -1.43
CA HIS A 209 9.37 18.36 -1.89
C HIS A 209 9.22 18.50 -3.42
N ALA A 210 9.41 17.44 -4.19
CA ALA A 210 9.12 17.42 -5.62
C ALA A 210 7.70 16.93 -5.93
N VAL A 211 6.97 16.41 -4.94
CA VAL A 211 5.61 15.86 -5.14
C VAL A 211 4.58 16.86 -4.69
N SER A 212 3.59 17.12 -5.53
CA SER A 212 2.46 18.00 -5.27
C SER A 212 1.15 17.24 -5.33
N ILE A 213 0.36 17.36 -4.26
CA ILE A 213 -1.02 16.90 -4.18
C ILE A 213 -1.85 18.07 -3.68
N PRO A 214 -2.73 18.62 -4.50
CA PRO A 214 -3.50 19.82 -4.13
C PRO A 214 -4.42 19.61 -2.94
N ARG A 215 -4.94 18.41 -2.77
CA ARG A 215 -5.95 18.08 -1.76
C ARG A 215 -5.39 17.06 -0.76
N THR A 216 -5.20 17.51 0.48
CA THR A 216 -4.67 16.67 1.58
C THR A 216 -5.71 15.76 2.21
N GLU A 217 -7.00 16.06 2.05
CA GLU A 217 -8.11 15.24 2.52
C GLU A 217 -8.29 13.94 1.72
N VAL A 218 -7.75 13.85 0.50
CA VAL A 218 -7.77 12.61 -0.27
C VAL A 218 -6.80 11.62 0.37
N PRO A 219 -7.27 10.46 0.85
CA PRO A 219 -6.42 9.50 1.51
C PRO A 219 -5.39 8.92 0.54
N MET A 220 -4.21 8.58 1.07
CA MET A 220 -3.10 8.04 0.27
C MET A 220 -3.50 6.82 -0.55
N GLU A 221 -4.40 5.99 -0.03
CA GLU A 221 -4.93 4.83 -0.74
C GLU A 221 -5.62 5.20 -2.06
N ALA A 222 -6.30 6.34 -2.10
CA ALA A 222 -6.97 6.81 -3.30
C ALA A 222 -5.99 7.34 -4.36
N ILE A 223 -4.75 7.61 -3.97
CA ILE A 223 -3.70 8.12 -4.83
C ILE A 223 -2.82 6.97 -5.35
N ILE A 224 -2.42 6.05 -4.49
CA ILE A 224 -1.56 4.92 -4.86
C ILE A 224 -2.32 3.60 -5.12
N GLY A 225 -3.65 3.65 -5.13
CA GLY A 225 -4.49 2.54 -5.56
C GLY A 225 -4.57 1.34 -4.60
N VAL A 226 -4.24 1.47 -3.32
CA VAL A 226 -4.30 0.34 -2.36
C VAL A 226 -5.72 -0.17 -2.12
N GLN A 227 -6.73 0.65 -2.37
CA GLN A 227 -8.13 0.40 -1.99
C GLN A 227 -8.91 -0.61 -2.82
N VAL A 228 -8.43 -1.04 -3.99
CA VAL A 228 -9.20 -1.98 -4.82
C VAL A 228 -9.49 -3.29 -4.08
N ARG A 229 -8.76 -3.57 -3.02
CA ARG A 229 -8.92 -4.77 -2.18
C ARG A 229 -9.83 -4.58 -0.96
N ARG A 230 -10.13 -3.34 -0.54
CA ARG A 230 -10.91 -3.01 0.67
C ARG A 230 -12.20 -2.28 0.30
N LYS A 231 -13.20 -3.01 -0.10
CA LYS A 231 -14.41 -2.46 -0.74
C LYS A 231 -15.36 -1.62 0.12
N ASP A 232 -15.26 -1.55 1.46
CA ASP A 232 -16.47 -1.21 2.21
C ASP A 232 -16.39 -0.12 3.28
N THR A 233 -15.24 0.51 3.57
CA THR A 233 -15.16 1.40 4.73
C THR A 233 -15.20 2.90 4.40
N LEU A 234 -14.63 3.32 3.29
CA LEU A 234 -14.45 4.76 3.00
C LEU A 234 -15.60 5.38 2.20
N SER A 235 -16.24 4.65 1.30
CA SER A 235 -17.37 5.17 0.51
C SER A 235 -18.58 5.55 1.37
N ARG A 236 -18.79 4.87 2.49
CA ARG A 236 -19.87 5.19 3.42
C ARG A 236 -19.62 6.45 4.26
N GLU A 237 -18.37 6.76 4.59
CA GLU A 237 -18.05 7.95 5.39
C GLU A 237 -18.03 9.22 4.53
N TYR A 238 -17.56 9.15 3.30
CA TYR A 238 -17.51 10.30 2.39
C TYR A 238 -18.84 10.61 1.72
N SER A 239 -19.67 9.63 1.42
CA SER A 239 -21.05 9.85 0.98
C SER A 239 -21.86 10.66 2.00
N CYS A 240 -21.57 10.49 3.30
CA CYS A 240 -22.14 11.31 4.36
C CYS A 240 -21.58 12.74 4.38
N ILE A 241 -20.36 12.99 3.91
CA ILE A 241 -19.73 14.32 3.88
C ILE A 241 -20.23 15.14 2.69
N ILE A 242 -20.36 14.53 1.51
CA ILE A 242 -20.84 15.20 0.29
C ILE A 242 -22.35 15.48 0.34
N SER A 243 -23.13 14.62 0.99
CA SER A 243 -24.57 14.85 1.24
C SER A 243 -24.85 15.74 2.46
N GLY A 244 -23.82 16.20 3.17
CA GLY A 244 -23.91 16.90 4.46
C GLY A 244 -24.50 18.30 4.42
N GLU A 245 -24.66 18.93 3.26
CA GLU A 245 -25.33 20.24 3.20
C GLU A 245 -26.84 20.18 3.54
N ASN A 246 -27.46 19.00 3.50
CA ASN A 246 -28.90 18.86 3.80
C ASN A 246 -29.26 18.04 5.04
N VAL A 247 -28.31 17.40 5.71
CA VAL A 247 -28.62 16.45 6.82
C VAL A 247 -28.66 17.13 8.19
N ARG A 248 -28.09 18.31 8.35
CA ARG A 248 -28.19 19.05 9.63
C ARG A 248 -29.55 19.74 9.84
N ARG A 249 -30.49 19.75 8.85
CA ARG A 249 -31.81 20.38 8.96
C ARG A 249 -33.00 19.44 9.11
N SER A 250 -32.85 18.14 9.08
CA SER A 250 -33.99 17.22 9.32
C SER A 250 -33.70 16.25 10.45
N ALA A 251 -34.25 16.55 11.59
CA ALA A 251 -34.46 15.59 12.65
C ALA A 251 -35.27 14.39 12.14
N SER A 252 -34.85 13.17 12.51
CA SER A 252 -35.52 11.89 12.38
C SER A 252 -35.24 11.10 11.10
N LEU A 253 -34.28 10.16 11.26
CA LEU A 253 -34.05 9.02 10.36
C LEU A 253 -35.28 8.08 10.21
N SER A 254 -36.38 8.31 10.92
CA SER A 254 -37.59 7.47 10.82
C SER A 254 -38.44 7.75 9.57
N SER A 255 -38.24 8.89 8.91
CA SER A 255 -39.04 9.25 7.73
C SER A 255 -38.42 8.78 6.40
N VAL A 256 -37.13 8.49 6.36
CA VAL A 256 -36.44 8.03 5.14
C VAL A 256 -36.61 6.53 4.93
N LEU A 257 -36.69 5.77 6.02
CA LEU A 257 -36.95 4.33 5.92
C LEU A 257 -38.41 3.97 5.57
N LYS A 258 -39.35 4.90 5.73
CA LYS A 258 -40.76 4.73 5.33
C LYS A 258 -41.05 5.06 3.86
N ARG A 259 -40.11 5.71 3.13
CA ARG A 259 -40.31 6.04 1.71
C ARG A 259 -39.71 5.02 0.73
N LEU A 260 -38.90 4.07 1.21
CA LEU A 260 -38.31 3.00 0.40
C LEU A 260 -39.11 1.68 0.42
N SER A 261 -40.27 1.62 1.10
CA SER A 261 -41.11 0.43 1.20
C SER A 261 -42.35 0.41 0.29
N VAL A 262 -42.46 1.37 -0.60
CA VAL A 262 -43.60 1.41 -1.55
C VAL A 262 -43.01 1.53 -2.96
N VAL A 263 -42.69 0.42 -3.57
CA VAL A 263 -42.82 0.00 -4.96
C VAL A 263 -42.04 -1.30 -5.17
N LEU A 264 -42.65 -2.45 -4.96
CA LEU A 264 -42.34 -3.67 -5.69
C LEU A 264 -43.60 -4.57 -5.64
N PRO A 265 -44.15 -5.01 -6.77
CA PRO A 265 -45.28 -5.95 -6.76
C PRO A 265 -44.79 -7.40 -6.57
N ASN A 266 -45.58 -8.11 -5.77
CA ASN A 266 -45.48 -9.55 -5.58
C ASN A 266 -45.62 -10.31 -6.90
N SER A 267 -44.72 -11.21 -7.20
CA SER A 267 -45.02 -12.55 -7.70
C SER A 267 -43.74 -13.35 -7.95
N CYS A 268 -43.65 -14.47 -7.34
CA CYS A 268 -43.19 -15.80 -7.68
C CYS A 268 -42.35 -16.46 -6.62
N GLN A 269 -43.03 -17.25 -5.83
CA GLN A 269 -42.43 -18.32 -5.06
C GLN A 269 -42.02 -19.46 -5.97
N SER A 270 -40.79 -19.91 -5.97
CA SER A 270 -40.45 -21.32 -6.10
C SER A 270 -39.05 -21.62 -5.58
N LYS A 271 -39.04 -22.72 -4.86
CA LYS A 271 -37.97 -23.35 -4.07
C LYS A 271 -36.66 -23.55 -4.80
N CYS A 272 -35.54 -23.17 -4.18
CA CYS A 272 -34.29 -23.94 -4.22
C CYS A 272 -33.42 -23.54 -3.02
N GLN A 273 -32.90 -24.53 -2.31
CA GLN A 273 -32.03 -24.39 -1.14
C GLN A 273 -30.64 -23.86 -1.54
N PRO A 274 -29.98 -23.06 -0.71
CA PRO A 274 -28.67 -22.51 -1.01
C PRO A 274 -27.56 -23.40 -0.44
N GLN A 275 -26.57 -23.65 -1.29
CA GLN A 275 -25.24 -24.10 -0.87
C GLN A 275 -24.35 -22.89 -0.55
N LEU A 276 -23.82 -22.93 0.65
CA LEU A 276 -22.57 -22.34 1.18
C LEU A 276 -21.91 -21.18 0.43
N SER A 277 -22.11 -19.98 0.92
CA SER A 277 -21.28 -18.81 0.67
C SER A 277 -20.17 -18.69 1.77
N PRO A 278 -18.98 -18.17 1.42
CA PRO A 278 -17.89 -17.99 2.37
C PRO A 278 -18.14 -16.83 3.33
N PRO A 279 -17.52 -16.82 4.50
CA PRO A 279 -17.86 -15.92 5.59
C PRO A 279 -17.45 -14.47 5.30
N TYR A 280 -18.39 -13.58 5.40
CA TYR A 280 -18.19 -12.14 5.47
C TYR A 280 -17.49 -11.79 6.79
N PHE A 281 -16.27 -11.29 6.71
CA PHE A 281 -15.64 -10.62 7.84
C PHE A 281 -16.15 -9.18 7.95
N ARG A 282 -17.09 -8.97 8.86
CA ARG A 282 -17.39 -7.63 9.37
C ARG A 282 -16.24 -7.20 10.28
N ALA A 283 -15.72 -5.99 10.07
CA ALA A 283 -14.91 -5.32 11.07
C ALA A 283 -15.76 -5.14 12.33
N ARG A 284 -15.55 -6.02 13.31
CA ARG A 284 -16.21 -5.92 14.61
C ARG A 284 -15.53 -4.83 15.43
N SER A 285 -16.26 -3.76 15.74
CA SER A 285 -15.92 -2.96 16.91
C SER A 285 -16.01 -3.87 18.13
N ILE A 286 -15.08 -3.74 19.08
CA ILE A 286 -14.97 -4.55 20.31
C ILE A 286 -16.27 -4.61 21.15
N SER A 287 -17.31 -3.94 20.70
CA SER A 287 -18.61 -3.84 21.37
C SER A 287 -19.66 -4.91 20.99
N GLU A 288 -19.42 -5.78 20.00
CA GLU A 288 -20.48 -6.69 19.52
C GLU A 288 -20.50 -8.09 20.16
N GLU A 289 -19.52 -8.44 20.98
CA GLU A 289 -19.56 -9.73 21.68
C GLU A 289 -19.87 -9.52 23.14
N PHE A 290 -21.10 -9.72 23.53
CA PHE A 290 -21.56 -10.28 24.79
C PHE A 290 -23.05 -10.01 24.99
N SER A 291 -23.87 -10.65 24.16
CA SER A 291 -25.28 -10.87 24.51
C SER A 291 -25.61 -12.35 24.27
N SER A 292 -25.20 -13.16 25.19
CA SER A 292 -25.86 -14.40 25.60
C SER A 292 -25.04 -14.98 26.75
N GLY A 293 -25.71 -15.27 27.85
CA GLY A 293 -25.10 -15.62 29.10
C GLY A 293 -24.10 -16.75 28.99
N ASP A 294 -22.94 -16.48 29.51
CA ASP A 294 -22.17 -17.52 30.16
C ASP A 294 -21.28 -16.91 31.24
N THR A 295 -21.39 -17.39 32.44
CA THR A 295 -20.54 -17.09 33.59
C THR A 295 -19.23 -17.83 33.41
N GLY A 296 -18.41 -17.38 32.47
CA GLY A 296 -17.08 -17.93 32.20
C GLY A 296 -15.99 -17.14 32.96
N ARG A 297 -15.49 -17.75 34.02
CA ARG A 297 -14.25 -17.35 34.72
C ARG A 297 -13.15 -17.09 33.71
N TYR A 298 -12.50 -15.94 33.82
CA TYR A 298 -11.15 -15.73 33.26
C TYR A 298 -10.18 -16.72 33.93
N ARG A 299 -9.84 -17.78 33.23
CA ARG A 299 -8.69 -18.62 33.54
C ARG A 299 -7.47 -17.99 32.83
N GLU A 300 -6.59 -17.43 33.65
CA GLU A 300 -5.17 -17.29 33.25
C GLU A 300 -4.62 -18.70 33.11
N SER A 301 -4.07 -19.00 31.93
CA SER A 301 -3.34 -20.23 31.67
C SER A 301 -2.03 -20.20 32.46
N GLU A 302 -2.02 -20.83 33.62
CA GLU A 302 -0.82 -21.30 34.29
C GLU A 302 -0.46 -22.69 33.73
N GLU A 303 0.51 -22.74 32.85
CA GLU A 303 1.28 -23.97 32.67
C GLU A 303 2.77 -23.59 32.57
N TYR A 304 3.47 -23.89 33.63
CA TYR A 304 4.84 -24.32 33.83
C TYR A 304 5.37 -23.88 35.20
N ALA A 305 5.13 -24.69 36.19
CA ALA A 305 6.06 -24.76 37.31
C ALA A 305 5.89 -26.12 38.01
N GLN A 306 6.82 -27.01 37.75
CA GLN A 306 7.06 -28.17 38.64
C GLN A 306 8.20 -27.83 39.60
N SER A 307 7.90 -28.17 40.87
CA SER A 307 8.81 -28.56 41.97
C SER A 307 9.67 -27.49 42.65
N HIS A 308 9.27 -27.09 43.86
CA HIS A 308 10.01 -27.28 45.11
C HIS A 308 9.18 -26.86 46.38
N PRO A 309 9.49 -27.29 47.58
CA PRO A 309 8.57 -27.52 48.68
C PRO A 309 8.24 -26.29 49.54
N PRO A 310 7.25 -26.40 50.48
CA PRO A 310 6.54 -25.23 51.03
C PRO A 310 7.27 -24.59 52.21
N GLY A 311 7.52 -23.31 52.07
CA GLY A 311 7.86 -22.44 53.17
C GLY A 311 6.63 -21.63 53.62
N ARG A 312 6.40 -21.62 54.89
CA ARG A 312 5.31 -20.94 55.63
C ARG A 312 5.18 -19.44 55.31
N ASP A 313 3.95 -18.96 55.41
CA ASP A 313 3.45 -17.58 55.39
C ASP A 313 3.06 -16.99 54.02
N SER A 314 1.89 -17.43 53.55
CA SER A 314 1.18 -16.74 52.43
C SER A 314 -0.34 -16.68 52.60
N ARG A 315 -0.85 -16.73 53.85
CA ARG A 315 -2.31 -16.63 54.06
C ARG A 315 -2.83 -15.17 54.10
N GLN A 316 -2.04 -14.21 54.45
CA GLN A 316 -2.45 -12.82 54.52
C GLN A 316 -2.48 -12.14 53.16
N ASP A 317 -1.52 -12.42 52.26
CA ASP A 317 -1.47 -11.81 50.93
C ASP A 317 -2.58 -12.33 49.97
N LYS A 318 -3.03 -13.59 50.16
CA LYS A 318 -4.16 -14.13 49.36
C LYS A 318 -5.51 -13.58 49.85
N GLN A 319 -5.66 -13.27 51.13
CA GLN A 319 -6.87 -12.61 51.64
C GLN A 319 -6.98 -11.16 51.19
N ASN A 320 -5.90 -10.40 51.18
CA ASN A 320 -5.88 -9.02 50.65
C ASN A 320 -6.15 -8.98 49.15
N LYS A 321 -5.57 -9.86 48.35
CA LYS A 321 -5.85 -9.92 46.89
C LYS A 321 -7.31 -10.29 46.60
N ASN A 322 -7.88 -11.22 47.32
CA ASN A 322 -9.30 -11.60 47.15
C ASN A 322 -10.27 -10.53 47.70
N GLN A 323 -9.82 -9.63 48.57
CA GLN A 323 -10.61 -8.54 49.08
C GLN A 323 -10.53 -7.33 48.14
N GLU A 324 -9.37 -7.05 47.54
CA GLU A 324 -9.21 -6.05 46.48
C GLU A 324 -10.03 -6.42 45.22
N GLU A 325 -10.02 -7.67 44.77
CA GLU A 325 -10.84 -8.13 43.63
C GLU A 325 -12.36 -8.07 43.89
N ARG A 326 -12.83 -8.07 45.16
CA ARG A 326 -14.24 -7.93 45.54
C ARG A 326 -14.71 -6.48 45.59
N ASP A 327 -13.78 -5.53 45.62
CA ASP A 327 -14.08 -4.10 45.77
C ASP A 327 -13.98 -3.32 44.47
N GLU A 328 -13.53 -3.97 43.38
CA GLU A 328 -13.42 -3.35 42.07
C GLU A 328 -14.69 -3.57 41.22
N GLU A 329 -15.08 -2.58 40.46
CA GLU A 329 -16.18 -2.65 39.50
C GLU A 329 -15.71 -2.20 38.11
N VAL A 330 -16.21 -2.91 37.09
CA VAL A 330 -15.89 -2.65 35.68
C VAL A 330 -17.03 -1.85 35.07
N ILE A 331 -16.78 -0.60 34.74
CA ILE A 331 -17.76 0.29 34.12
C ILE A 331 -17.42 0.59 32.64
N LYS A 332 -18.45 0.85 31.85
CA LYS A 332 -18.32 1.36 30.49
C LYS A 332 -18.44 2.88 30.51
N VAL A 333 -17.49 3.54 29.88
CA VAL A 333 -17.51 5.00 29.75
C VAL A 333 -17.68 5.36 28.28
N TYR A 334 -18.66 6.19 28.00
CA TYR A 334 -18.91 6.81 26.69
C TYR A 334 -18.53 8.29 26.77
N ASP A 335 -17.85 8.79 25.76
CA ASP A 335 -17.39 10.19 25.73
C ASP A 335 -18.34 11.13 24.97
N GLY A 336 -19.56 10.68 24.67
CA GLY A 336 -20.58 11.49 24.02
C GLY A 336 -21.68 10.68 23.34
N ASN A 337 -22.63 11.38 22.72
CA ASN A 337 -23.83 10.77 22.11
C ASN A 337 -23.47 9.92 20.86
N ASN A 338 -22.47 10.36 20.08
CA ASN A 338 -22.04 9.62 18.90
C ASN A 338 -21.32 8.34 19.27
N SER A 339 -20.52 8.37 20.33
CA SER A 339 -19.85 7.16 20.84
C SER A 339 -20.86 6.10 21.32
N LEU A 340 -21.98 6.52 21.92
CA LEU A 340 -23.08 5.61 22.27
C LEU A 340 -23.76 5.04 21.02
N ARG A 341 -24.09 5.86 20.02
CA ARG A 341 -24.74 5.41 18.76
C ARG A 341 -23.85 4.40 18.00
N ARG A 342 -22.54 4.63 18.00
CA ARG A 342 -21.56 3.76 17.36
C ARG A 342 -21.10 2.61 18.25
N LYS A 343 -21.59 2.51 19.51
CA LYS A 343 -21.20 1.54 20.54
C LYS A 343 -19.70 1.59 20.84
N ILE A 344 -19.09 2.77 20.79
CA ILE A 344 -17.68 3.00 21.10
C ILE A 344 -17.59 3.41 22.57
N PHE A 345 -16.98 2.59 23.40
CA PHE A 345 -16.80 2.85 24.82
C PHE A 345 -15.41 2.42 25.27
N ARG A 346 -15.02 2.88 26.45
CA ARG A 346 -13.81 2.39 27.14
C ARG A 346 -14.25 1.67 28.42
N ILE A 347 -13.54 0.60 28.71
CA ILE A 347 -13.71 -0.14 29.97
C ILE A 347 -12.76 0.46 30.99
N VAL A 348 -13.30 0.86 32.13
CA VAL A 348 -12.54 1.40 33.24
C VAL A 348 -12.82 0.54 34.47
N VAL A 349 -11.75 0.10 35.14
CA VAL A 349 -11.83 -0.67 36.39
C VAL A 349 -11.62 0.32 37.53
N VAL A 350 -12.59 0.41 38.40
CA VAL A 350 -12.60 1.38 39.52
C VAL A 350 -12.97 0.69 40.81
N SER A 351 -12.42 1.15 41.94
CA SER A 351 -12.90 0.73 43.23
C SER A 351 -14.32 1.26 43.44
N ARG A 352 -15.19 0.45 44.07
CA ARG A 352 -16.57 0.85 44.43
C ARG A 352 -16.59 2.05 45.37
N GLN A 353 -15.51 2.23 46.15
CA GLN A 353 -15.35 3.34 47.09
C GLN A 353 -14.55 4.52 46.51
N ALA A 354 -14.22 4.47 45.22
CA ALA A 354 -13.47 5.53 44.57
C ALA A 354 -14.24 6.87 44.59
N SER A 355 -13.56 7.95 44.88
CA SER A 355 -14.11 9.30 44.78
C SER A 355 -14.42 9.67 43.32
N LEU A 356 -15.33 10.60 43.09
CA LEU A 356 -15.68 11.11 41.79
C LEU A 356 -14.43 11.56 41.00
N LYS A 357 -13.50 12.26 41.65
CA LYS A 357 -12.25 12.72 41.09
C LYS A 357 -11.37 11.55 40.58
N GLN A 358 -11.32 10.45 41.32
CA GLN A 358 -10.56 9.26 40.94
C GLN A 358 -11.21 8.60 39.70
N VAL A 359 -12.54 8.43 39.68
CA VAL A 359 -13.27 7.86 38.56
C VAL A 359 -13.14 8.72 37.31
N LEU A 360 -13.30 10.04 37.42
CA LEU A 360 -13.09 10.98 36.33
C LEU A 360 -11.67 10.93 35.77
N THR A 361 -10.67 10.89 36.67
CA THR A 361 -9.27 10.81 36.23
C THR A 361 -9.00 9.54 35.45
N GLN A 362 -9.53 8.40 35.88
CA GLN A 362 -9.39 7.13 35.16
C GLN A 362 -10.15 7.13 33.83
N ALA A 363 -11.36 7.71 33.80
CA ALA A 363 -12.13 7.86 32.58
C ALA A 363 -11.38 8.72 31.54
N LEU A 364 -10.89 9.89 31.92
CA LEU A 364 -10.09 10.79 31.07
C LEU A 364 -8.83 10.10 30.54
N ARG A 365 -8.12 9.36 31.40
CA ARG A 365 -6.93 8.57 30.98
C ARG A 365 -7.29 7.52 29.96
N ALA A 366 -8.41 6.83 30.10
CA ALA A 366 -8.86 5.81 29.14
C ALA A 366 -9.14 6.38 27.75
N PHE A 367 -9.48 7.68 27.66
CA PHE A 367 -9.62 8.42 26.40
C PHE A 367 -8.37 9.22 26.02
N HIS A 368 -7.25 9.08 26.72
CA HIS A 368 -5.99 9.84 26.52
C HIS A 368 -6.19 11.36 26.62
N ILE A 369 -7.08 11.81 27.46
CA ILE A 369 -7.37 13.24 27.71
C ILE A 369 -6.62 13.67 28.98
N THR A 370 -5.81 14.74 28.88
CA THR A 370 -4.97 15.24 29.98
C THR A 370 -5.50 16.53 30.63
N LYS A 371 -6.73 16.92 30.34
CA LYS A 371 -7.37 18.10 30.93
C LYS A 371 -7.73 17.89 32.38
N ASP A 372 -7.93 19.03 33.11
CA ASP A 372 -8.33 19.02 34.50
C ASP A 372 -9.67 18.26 34.70
N PRO A 373 -9.70 17.23 35.57
CA PRO A 373 -10.94 16.50 35.89
C PRO A 373 -12.09 17.40 36.38
N ASN A 374 -11.75 18.53 37.00
CA ASN A 374 -12.78 19.48 37.50
C ASN A 374 -13.63 20.12 36.38
N SER A 375 -13.17 20.10 35.14
CA SER A 375 -13.93 20.58 33.96
C SER A 375 -14.95 19.59 33.46
N PHE A 376 -15.03 18.40 34.03
CA PHE A 376 -15.90 17.30 33.56
C PHE A 376 -16.81 16.80 34.67
N HIS A 377 -17.86 16.10 34.27
CA HIS A 377 -18.71 15.33 35.16
C HIS A 377 -19.06 14.00 34.51
N LEU A 378 -19.54 13.06 35.30
CA LEU A 378 -20.06 11.78 34.85
C LEU A 378 -21.57 11.75 35.09
N THR A 379 -22.32 11.23 34.12
CA THR A 379 -23.76 10.97 34.24
C THR A 379 -24.03 9.49 34.05
N ASP A 380 -25.05 8.99 34.82
CA ASP A 380 -25.48 7.60 34.70
C ASP A 380 -26.31 7.39 33.43
N LEU A 381 -25.87 6.50 32.55
CA LEU A 381 -26.59 6.19 31.32
C LEU A 381 -27.96 5.57 31.51
N TYR A 382 -28.17 4.92 32.65
CA TYR A 382 -29.39 4.16 32.91
C TYR A 382 -30.36 4.90 33.87
N SER A 383 -30.03 6.13 34.27
CA SER A 383 -30.96 7.01 34.98
C SER A 383 -31.94 7.66 33.99
N GLN A 384 -33.16 7.97 34.46
CA GLN A 384 -34.19 8.58 33.60
C GLN A 384 -33.80 9.98 33.10
N ASP A 385 -33.04 10.73 33.91
CA ASP A 385 -32.64 12.13 33.61
C ASP A 385 -31.12 12.31 33.44
N GLU A 386 -30.38 11.25 33.06
CA GLU A 386 -28.91 11.27 33.01
C GLU A 386 -28.31 11.88 34.30
N ALA A 387 -28.68 11.30 35.47
CA ALA A 387 -28.28 11.84 36.76
C ALA A 387 -26.77 12.01 36.90
N VAL A 388 -26.32 13.19 37.34
CA VAL A 388 -24.93 13.50 37.59
C VAL A 388 -24.42 12.76 38.81
N LEU A 389 -23.32 12.02 38.66
CA LEU A 389 -22.69 11.30 39.77
C LEU A 389 -22.03 12.29 40.76
N GLN A 390 -22.17 12.02 42.05
CA GLN A 390 -21.64 12.84 43.14
C GLN A 390 -20.88 12.00 44.17
N ASP A 391 -19.95 12.66 44.88
CA ASP A 391 -19.27 12.07 46.03
C ASP A 391 -20.28 11.79 47.17
N PRO A 392 -19.99 10.86 48.12
CA PRO A 392 -18.71 10.22 48.34
C PRO A 392 -18.48 8.91 47.57
N THR A 393 -19.47 8.28 47.02
CA THR A 393 -19.38 6.95 46.41
C THR A 393 -20.12 6.87 45.05
N PRO A 394 -19.62 7.57 44.02
CA PRO A 394 -20.32 7.68 42.74
C PRO A 394 -20.55 6.33 42.05
N VAL A 395 -19.67 5.34 42.24
CA VAL A 395 -19.80 4.02 41.63
C VAL A 395 -20.94 3.22 42.23
N LEU A 396 -21.17 3.35 43.55
CA LEU A 396 -22.26 2.64 44.24
C LEU A 396 -23.63 3.19 43.87
N SER A 397 -23.72 4.45 43.50
CA SER A 397 -24.97 5.12 43.10
C SER A 397 -25.47 4.78 41.72
N LEU A 398 -24.64 4.09 40.90
CA LEU A 398 -24.98 3.73 39.51
C LEU A 398 -26.17 2.78 39.43
N ASN A 399 -27.08 3.04 38.50
CA ASN A 399 -28.16 2.12 38.16
C ASN A 399 -27.61 0.91 37.42
N ARG A 400 -28.07 -0.25 37.83
CA ARG A 400 -27.65 -1.54 37.26
C ARG A 400 -28.84 -2.24 36.63
N ILE A 401 -28.72 -2.56 35.36
CA ILE A 401 -29.68 -3.34 34.59
C ILE A 401 -29.16 -4.78 34.51
N GLU A 402 -29.99 -5.75 34.80
CA GLU A 402 -29.66 -7.16 34.75
C GLU A 402 -29.13 -7.53 33.34
N GLY A 403 -27.98 -8.23 33.29
CA GLY A 403 -27.31 -8.59 32.03
C GLY A 403 -26.55 -7.47 31.34
N LYS A 404 -26.51 -6.23 31.92
CA LYS A 404 -25.74 -5.11 31.38
C LYS A 404 -24.73 -4.59 32.40
N ARG A 405 -23.53 -4.20 31.93
CA ARG A 405 -22.54 -3.51 32.75
C ARG A 405 -22.98 -2.09 33.05
N ALA A 406 -22.65 -1.60 34.23
CA ALA A 406 -22.82 -0.20 34.58
C ALA A 406 -22.13 0.70 33.51
N SER A 407 -22.82 1.74 33.09
CA SER A 407 -22.39 2.56 31.99
C SER A 407 -22.62 4.03 32.29
N VAL A 408 -21.63 4.86 31.99
CA VAL A 408 -21.65 6.30 32.27
C VAL A 408 -21.28 7.10 31.03
N PHE A 409 -21.78 8.33 30.95
CA PHE A 409 -21.28 9.35 30.04
C PHE A 409 -20.25 10.24 30.70
N LEU A 410 -19.19 10.53 30.00
CA LEU A 410 -18.27 11.61 30.30
C LEU A 410 -18.76 12.87 29.59
N ARG A 411 -19.02 13.95 30.33
CA ARG A 411 -19.56 15.21 29.84
C ARG A 411 -18.71 16.39 30.32
N PHE A 412 -18.68 17.48 29.54
CA PHE A 412 -18.22 18.77 30.05
C PHE A 412 -19.18 19.34 31.08
N LYS A 413 -18.65 19.98 32.08
CA LYS A 413 -19.46 20.88 32.91
C LYS A 413 -19.83 22.08 32.08
N ASP A 414 -21.13 22.38 31.97
CA ASP A 414 -21.58 23.62 31.38
C ASP A 414 -20.97 24.77 32.17
N ARG A 415 -20.11 25.56 31.54
CA ARG A 415 -19.68 26.83 32.08
C ARG A 415 -20.66 27.89 31.56
N ASP A 416 -21.08 28.82 32.43
CA ASP A 416 -21.97 29.92 32.12
C ASP A 416 -21.42 30.91 31.02
N ASN A 417 -20.19 30.71 30.59
CA ASN A 417 -19.54 31.50 29.56
C ASN A 417 -19.70 30.81 28.19
N ASP A 418 -20.53 31.41 27.32
CA ASP A 418 -20.74 30.99 25.94
C ASP A 418 -19.56 31.39 25.04
N SER A 419 -18.33 31.19 25.54
CA SER A 419 -17.10 31.55 24.86
C SER A 419 -15.99 30.55 25.19
N GLY A 420 -15.02 30.43 24.29
CA GLY A 420 -13.87 29.59 24.44
C GLY A 420 -12.74 29.97 23.49
N GLU A 421 -11.80 29.04 23.33
CA GLU A 421 -10.66 29.24 22.43
C GLU A 421 -10.59 28.08 21.43
N VAL A 422 -10.27 28.41 20.19
CA VAL A 422 -10.01 27.44 19.12
C VAL A 422 -8.59 27.56 18.61
N ARG A 423 -8.02 26.43 18.23
CA ARG A 423 -6.67 26.35 17.64
C ARG A 423 -6.76 26.41 16.13
N VAL A 424 -6.08 27.40 15.56
CA VAL A 424 -5.98 27.57 14.11
C VAL A 424 -4.57 27.26 13.66
N TYR A 425 -4.46 26.40 12.68
CA TYR A 425 -3.20 25.95 12.07
C TYR A 425 -3.03 26.64 10.71
N PRO A 426 -1.80 27.05 10.35
CA PRO A 426 -1.56 27.77 9.10
C PRO A 426 -1.56 26.84 7.88
N GLY A 427 -1.67 25.51 8.07
CA GLY A 427 -1.62 24.57 6.97
C GLY A 427 -0.34 24.69 6.14
N LYS A 428 -0.50 24.97 4.85
CA LYS A 428 0.61 25.17 3.89
C LYS A 428 1.16 26.61 3.86
N LEU A 429 0.59 27.52 4.64
CA LEU A 429 1.05 28.90 4.67
C LEU A 429 2.45 29.02 5.29
N GLN A 430 3.29 29.88 4.69
CA GLN A 430 4.68 30.09 5.11
C GLN A 430 4.73 31.10 6.26
N VAL A 431 4.41 30.65 7.48
CA VAL A 431 4.48 31.46 8.69
C VAL A 431 5.39 30.81 9.72
N SER A 432 5.98 31.60 10.60
CA SER A 432 6.91 31.14 11.63
C SER A 432 6.21 30.33 12.74
N GLN A 433 4.96 30.67 13.04
CA GLN A 433 4.18 30.03 14.10
C GLN A 433 3.55 28.72 13.61
N ALA A 434 3.60 27.69 14.47
CA ALA A 434 3.00 26.38 14.16
C ALA A 434 1.48 26.38 14.28
N LEU A 435 0.92 27.21 15.12
CA LEU A 435 -0.52 27.43 15.34
C LEU A 435 -0.74 28.76 16.06
N CYS A 436 -1.94 29.27 16.02
CA CYS A 436 -2.41 30.33 16.89
C CYS A 436 -3.70 29.92 17.61
N THR A 437 -3.92 30.47 18.79
CA THR A 437 -5.16 30.28 19.55
C THR A 437 -6.02 31.51 19.43
N VAL A 438 -7.26 31.34 18.99
CA VAL A 438 -8.20 32.45 18.76
C VAL A 438 -9.37 32.31 19.73
N PRO A 439 -9.69 33.34 20.52
CA PRO A 439 -10.90 33.35 21.32
C PRO A 439 -12.15 33.48 20.43
N VAL A 440 -13.17 32.70 20.76
CA VAL A 440 -14.41 32.61 20.00
C VAL A 440 -15.62 32.54 20.94
N ASP A 441 -16.75 33.03 20.50
CA ASP A 441 -18.04 32.93 21.17
C ASP A 441 -19.15 32.50 20.19
N SER A 442 -20.38 32.45 20.65
CA SER A 442 -21.54 32.09 19.81
C SER A 442 -21.79 33.06 18.63
N ASN A 443 -21.23 34.27 18.67
CA ASN A 443 -21.39 35.27 17.64
C ASN A 443 -20.27 35.28 16.63
N THR A 444 -19.11 34.70 16.98
CA THR A 444 -17.90 34.69 16.14
C THR A 444 -18.14 33.82 14.90
N SER A 445 -18.07 34.45 13.71
CA SER A 445 -18.18 33.75 12.43
C SER A 445 -16.84 33.18 11.97
N VAL A 446 -16.86 32.27 11.01
CA VAL A 446 -15.65 31.78 10.31
C VAL A 446 -14.88 32.93 9.67
N GLY A 447 -15.60 33.96 9.12
CA GLY A 447 -14.97 35.16 8.59
C GLY A 447 -14.19 35.94 9.65
N ASP A 448 -14.73 36.06 10.86
CA ASP A 448 -14.03 36.69 11.98
C ASP A 448 -12.83 35.88 12.45
N LEU A 449 -13.00 34.57 12.52
CA LEU A 449 -11.91 33.62 12.81
C LEU A 449 -10.75 33.78 11.83
N ILE A 450 -11.04 33.86 10.52
CA ILE A 450 -10.01 34.03 9.48
C ILE A 450 -9.25 35.35 9.69
N ARG A 451 -9.99 36.48 9.89
CA ARG A 451 -9.38 37.80 10.09
C ARG A 451 -8.46 37.82 11.32
N GLU A 452 -8.93 37.29 12.45
CA GLU A 452 -8.12 37.22 13.67
C GLU A 452 -6.92 36.25 13.53
N ALA A 453 -7.10 35.13 12.86
CA ALA A 453 -6.00 34.21 12.62
C ALA A 453 -4.91 34.82 11.71
N LEU A 454 -5.29 35.53 10.62
CA LEU A 454 -4.36 36.25 9.76
C LEU A 454 -3.55 37.28 10.54
N LYS A 455 -4.20 38.04 11.41
CA LYS A 455 -3.55 39.01 12.27
C LYS A 455 -2.52 38.34 13.18
N ARG A 456 -2.87 37.23 13.83
CA ARG A 456 -1.98 36.50 14.73
C ARG A 456 -0.82 35.83 14.01
N PHE A 457 -0.99 35.46 12.75
CA PHE A 457 0.09 34.93 11.91
C PHE A 457 0.97 36.03 11.27
N GLY A 458 0.68 37.32 11.50
CA GLY A 458 1.45 38.41 10.89
C GLY A 458 1.12 38.63 9.40
N LEU A 459 -0.05 38.23 8.95
CA LEU A 459 -0.54 38.33 7.58
C LEU A 459 -1.64 39.39 7.43
N GLU A 460 -1.58 40.46 8.23
CA GLU A 460 -2.62 41.51 8.29
C GLU A 460 -2.81 42.28 6.96
N SER A 461 -1.78 42.30 6.11
CA SER A 461 -1.83 42.99 4.80
C SER A 461 -2.61 42.22 3.73
N TYR A 462 -2.98 40.98 3.98
CA TYR A 462 -3.66 40.12 3.01
C TYR A 462 -5.19 40.21 3.17
N ASN A 463 -5.91 40.12 2.05
CA ASN A 463 -7.36 40.14 2.08
C ASN A 463 -7.90 38.82 2.66
N ALA A 464 -8.71 38.89 3.71
CA ALA A 464 -9.34 37.74 4.34
C ALA A 464 -10.23 36.91 3.39
N GLU A 465 -10.78 37.56 2.36
CA GLU A 465 -11.64 36.91 1.37
C GLU A 465 -10.89 35.94 0.46
N ASP A 466 -9.55 36.06 0.36
CA ASP A 466 -8.69 35.11 -0.39
C ASP A 466 -8.43 33.82 0.36
N TYR A 467 -8.86 33.75 1.61
CA TYR A 467 -8.67 32.62 2.49
C TYR A 467 -9.97 31.87 2.76
N ARG A 468 -9.84 30.62 3.10
CA ARG A 468 -10.89 29.75 3.61
C ARG A 468 -10.42 29.06 4.88
N CYS A 469 -11.36 28.65 5.70
CA CYS A 469 -11.09 27.85 6.89
C CYS A 469 -11.69 26.46 6.72
N SER A 470 -10.91 25.42 7.04
CA SER A 470 -11.38 24.04 7.08
C SER A 470 -11.37 23.53 8.50
N GLU A 471 -12.39 22.75 8.86
CA GLU A 471 -12.31 21.87 10.03
C GLU A 471 -11.63 20.56 9.62
N VAL A 472 -10.66 20.13 10.44
CA VAL A 472 -9.93 18.87 10.24
C VAL A 472 -10.04 18.03 11.49
N LEU A 473 -10.62 16.85 11.36
CA LEU A 473 -10.78 15.88 12.44
C LEU A 473 -9.79 14.74 12.28
N LEU A 474 -9.03 14.44 13.36
CA LEU A 474 -7.99 13.41 13.40
C LEU A 474 -8.46 12.11 14.08
N ASP A 475 -9.72 11.72 13.89
CA ASP A 475 -10.30 10.51 14.48
C ASP A 475 -10.30 9.38 13.44
N ARG A 476 -9.57 8.29 13.72
CA ARG A 476 -9.41 7.10 12.84
C ARG A 476 -8.89 7.38 11.43
N GLY A 477 -8.38 8.56 11.21
CA GLY A 477 -7.91 9.05 9.93
C GLY A 477 -7.79 10.56 9.94
N VAL A 478 -7.86 11.16 8.78
CA VAL A 478 -7.90 12.61 8.60
C VAL A 478 -9.12 12.93 7.75
N THR A 479 -10.09 13.64 8.31
CA THR A 479 -11.24 14.16 7.55
C THR A 479 -11.20 15.67 7.55
N GLU A 480 -11.43 16.27 6.40
CA GLU A 480 -11.43 17.72 6.22
C GLU A 480 -12.76 18.18 5.62
N ARG A 481 -13.30 19.26 6.15
CA ARG A 481 -14.48 19.94 5.60
C ARG A 481 -14.22 21.44 5.54
N VAL A 482 -14.44 22.05 4.38
CA VAL A 482 -14.38 23.49 4.22
C VAL A 482 -15.62 24.11 4.87
N LEU A 483 -15.39 25.12 5.68
CA LEU A 483 -16.45 25.84 6.39
C LEU A 483 -16.97 27.01 5.56
N SER A 484 -18.28 27.25 5.63
CA SER A 484 -18.90 28.43 5.06
C SER A 484 -18.55 29.67 5.89
N TRP A 485 -18.45 30.82 5.24
CA TRP A 485 -18.06 32.10 5.87
C TRP A 485 -18.86 32.48 7.10
N ASN A 486 -20.17 32.15 7.10
CA ASN A 486 -21.12 32.51 8.17
C ASN A 486 -21.27 31.40 9.22
N GLU A 487 -20.63 30.25 9.07
CA GLU A 487 -20.66 29.21 10.11
C GLU A 487 -20.01 29.69 11.40
N ARG A 488 -20.41 29.10 12.53
CA ARG A 488 -19.98 29.48 13.88
C ARG A 488 -19.01 28.44 14.42
N PRO A 489 -17.72 28.72 14.54
CA PRO A 489 -16.73 27.73 15.02
C PRO A 489 -17.04 27.24 16.43
N TRP A 490 -17.54 28.11 17.31
CA TRP A 490 -17.88 27.74 18.68
C TRP A 490 -19.06 26.76 18.74
N GLU A 491 -20.08 26.94 17.91
CA GLU A 491 -21.21 26.00 17.81
C GLU A 491 -20.77 24.63 17.31
N ILE A 492 -19.82 24.58 16.36
CA ILE A 492 -19.21 23.33 15.89
C ILE A 492 -18.50 22.63 17.05
N MET A 493 -17.72 23.36 17.84
CA MET A 493 -17.01 22.82 19.00
C MET A 493 -17.97 22.32 20.08
N LYS A 494 -19.03 23.08 20.39
CA LYS A 494 -20.07 22.66 21.35
C LYS A 494 -20.78 21.40 20.90
N GLN A 495 -21.13 21.31 19.62
CA GLN A 495 -21.80 20.12 19.08
C GLN A 495 -20.86 18.88 19.12
N LEU A 496 -19.59 19.04 18.70
CA LEU A 496 -18.61 17.97 18.82
C LEU A 496 -18.42 17.53 20.27
N GLY A 497 -18.38 18.45 21.21
CA GLY A 497 -18.25 18.13 22.64
C GLY A 497 -19.44 17.30 23.18
N LYS A 498 -20.66 17.50 22.64
CA LYS A 498 -21.82 16.65 22.95
C LYS A 498 -21.74 15.28 22.27
N ASP A 499 -21.20 15.22 21.07
CA ASP A 499 -21.11 14.00 20.27
C ASP A 499 -19.94 13.11 20.69
N SER A 500 -18.75 13.67 20.88
CA SER A 500 -17.56 13.01 21.42
C SER A 500 -16.55 14.05 21.91
N ILE A 501 -16.20 13.99 23.17
CA ILE A 501 -15.18 14.86 23.76
C ILE A 501 -13.83 14.63 23.09
N ARG A 502 -13.49 13.37 22.80
CA ARG A 502 -12.23 13.04 22.12
C ARG A 502 -12.18 13.64 20.71
N GLN A 503 -13.25 13.55 19.93
CA GLN A 503 -13.30 14.16 18.61
C GLN A 503 -13.11 15.67 18.68
N MET A 504 -13.74 16.33 19.67
CA MET A 504 -13.54 17.74 19.91
C MET A 504 -12.08 18.09 20.22
N GLU A 505 -11.39 17.27 21.03
CA GLU A 505 -9.96 17.48 21.35
C GLU A 505 -9.03 17.26 20.14
N LEU A 506 -9.42 16.40 19.20
CA LEU A 506 -8.67 16.09 17.99
C LEU A 506 -9.02 17.01 16.81
N MET A 507 -10.03 17.86 16.97
CA MET A 507 -10.46 18.76 15.92
C MET A 507 -9.54 19.97 15.81
N ARG A 508 -9.28 20.39 14.58
CA ARG A 508 -8.43 21.53 14.24
C ARG A 508 -9.11 22.40 13.20
N PHE A 509 -8.80 23.67 13.25
CA PHE A 509 -9.11 24.61 12.18
C PHE A 509 -7.86 24.91 11.36
N TYR A 510 -7.97 24.80 10.04
CA TYR A 510 -6.86 25.11 9.13
C TYR A 510 -7.18 26.33 8.29
N LEU A 511 -6.25 27.28 8.27
CA LEU A 511 -6.31 28.43 7.38
C LEU A 511 -5.65 28.07 6.05
N GLN A 512 -6.34 28.27 4.93
CA GLN A 512 -5.88 27.91 3.60
C GLN A 512 -6.19 29.03 2.61
N LEU A 513 -5.38 29.17 1.56
CA LEU A 513 -5.73 30.00 0.42
C LEU A 513 -6.90 29.36 -0.35
N LYS A 514 -7.83 30.16 -0.87
CA LYS A 514 -8.91 29.69 -1.76
C LYS A 514 -8.33 29.18 -3.09
N GLN A 515 -7.33 29.89 -3.62
CA GLN A 515 -6.55 29.39 -4.75
C GLN A 515 -5.49 28.44 -4.25
N ASP A 516 -5.51 27.18 -4.72
CA ASP A 516 -4.47 26.22 -4.37
C ASP A 516 -3.15 26.65 -5.04
N PRO A 517 -2.07 26.89 -4.26
CA PRO A 517 -0.79 27.28 -4.81
C PRO A 517 -0.15 26.18 -5.68
N HIS A 518 -0.62 24.94 -5.59
CA HIS A 518 -0.14 23.82 -6.41
C HIS A 518 -0.73 23.81 -7.83
N GLY A 519 -1.53 24.81 -8.16
CA GLY A 519 -2.21 24.94 -9.45
C GLY A 519 -3.57 24.25 -9.50
N PRO A 520 -4.41 24.64 -10.46
CA PRO A 520 -5.79 24.19 -10.54
C PRO A 520 -5.95 22.76 -11.08
N ASN A 521 -4.93 22.23 -11.79
CA ASN A 521 -5.09 21.01 -12.57
C ASN A 521 -4.93 19.75 -11.74
N LEU A 522 -6.05 19.09 -11.47
CA LEU A 522 -6.11 17.75 -10.87
C LEU A 522 -6.38 16.69 -11.93
N ALA A 523 -5.54 15.66 -11.96
CA ALA A 523 -5.66 14.54 -12.88
C ALA A 523 -6.21 13.31 -12.16
N LEU A 524 -7.25 12.71 -12.74
CA LEU A 524 -7.79 11.41 -12.32
C LEU A 524 -7.50 10.37 -13.40
N PHE A 525 -6.91 9.27 -13.02
CA PHE A 525 -6.83 8.08 -13.85
C PHE A 525 -8.14 7.32 -13.75
N VAL A 526 -8.73 6.97 -14.89
CA VAL A 526 -9.95 6.17 -14.98
C VAL A 526 -9.65 4.93 -15.82
N GLY A 527 -9.95 3.75 -15.30
CA GLY A 527 -9.77 2.47 -15.98
C GLY A 527 -10.97 1.54 -15.81
N ASN A 528 -10.86 0.34 -16.35
CA ASN A 528 -11.92 -0.67 -16.41
C ASN A 528 -13.10 -0.29 -17.31
N LEU A 529 -12.89 0.58 -18.29
CA LEU A 529 -13.82 0.86 -19.38
C LEU A 529 -13.56 -0.11 -20.55
N PRO A 530 -14.52 -0.30 -21.46
CA PRO A 530 -14.31 -1.13 -22.66
C PRO A 530 -13.17 -0.57 -23.51
N PRO A 531 -12.26 -1.42 -24.01
CA PRO A 531 -11.17 -0.97 -24.88
C PRO A 531 -11.67 -0.57 -26.27
N ASN A 532 -10.84 0.22 -26.96
CA ASN A 532 -11.01 0.59 -28.38
C ASN A 532 -12.32 1.33 -28.72
N LEU A 533 -12.87 2.08 -27.75
CA LEU A 533 -13.95 3.02 -28.04
C LEU A 533 -13.39 4.35 -28.58
N SER A 534 -14.20 5.10 -29.34
CA SER A 534 -13.82 6.47 -29.73
C SER A 534 -13.78 7.39 -28.52
N GLU A 535 -12.95 8.45 -28.56
CA GLU A 535 -12.87 9.48 -27.55
C GLU A 535 -14.24 10.04 -27.17
N ARG A 536 -15.08 10.31 -28.18
CA ARG A 536 -16.44 10.81 -27.96
C ARG A 536 -17.33 9.81 -27.18
N ASN A 537 -17.15 8.51 -27.39
CA ASN A 537 -17.88 7.49 -26.63
C ASN A 537 -17.41 7.46 -25.17
N TYR A 538 -16.11 7.54 -24.94
CA TYR A 538 -15.58 7.66 -23.56
C TYR A 538 -16.08 8.92 -22.87
N GLU A 539 -16.06 10.05 -23.57
CA GLU A 539 -16.58 11.31 -23.03
C GLU A 539 -18.06 11.21 -22.65
N ASN A 540 -18.89 10.59 -23.49
CA ASN A 540 -20.32 10.39 -23.21
C ASN A 540 -20.51 9.49 -21.99
N ILE A 541 -19.85 8.32 -21.93
CA ILE A 541 -19.95 7.39 -20.80
C ILE A 541 -19.58 8.08 -19.49
N LEU A 542 -18.47 8.82 -19.47
CA LEU A 542 -18.02 9.52 -18.27
C LEU A 542 -18.96 10.67 -17.89
N THR A 543 -19.51 11.39 -18.87
CA THR A 543 -20.47 12.48 -18.63
C THR A 543 -21.79 11.95 -18.08
N ASP A 544 -22.24 10.77 -18.51
CA ASP A 544 -23.45 10.12 -18.01
C ASP A 544 -23.29 9.72 -16.52
N PHE A 545 -22.11 9.26 -16.11
CA PHE A 545 -21.84 8.97 -14.70
C PHE A 545 -21.71 10.23 -13.83
N LEU A 546 -21.06 11.27 -14.35
CA LEU A 546 -20.70 12.46 -13.57
C LEU A 546 -21.79 13.53 -13.55
N GLY A 547 -22.67 13.50 -14.56
CA GLY A 547 -23.58 14.60 -14.82
C GLY A 547 -22.87 15.87 -15.37
N ARG A 548 -23.64 16.81 -15.86
CA ARG A 548 -23.09 18.07 -16.44
C ARG A 548 -22.36 18.95 -15.42
N GLU A 549 -22.75 18.86 -14.16
CA GLU A 549 -22.21 19.70 -13.08
C GLU A 549 -20.78 19.32 -12.72
N ASN A 550 -20.44 18.04 -12.81
CA ASN A 550 -19.13 17.50 -12.45
C ASN A 550 -18.30 17.07 -13.67
N LYS A 551 -18.64 17.60 -14.86
CA LYS A 551 -17.88 17.30 -16.06
C LYS A 551 -16.45 17.79 -15.93
N PHE A 552 -15.50 17.01 -16.44
CA PHE A 552 -14.07 17.32 -16.51
C PHE A 552 -13.77 18.43 -17.54
N SER A 553 -12.64 19.11 -17.36
CA SER A 553 -12.17 20.16 -18.29
C SER A 553 -11.54 19.58 -19.54
N LYS A 554 -10.81 18.48 -19.38
CA LYS A 554 -10.06 17.82 -20.47
C LYS A 554 -10.06 16.31 -20.28
N ILE A 555 -10.16 15.56 -21.37
CA ILE A 555 -9.92 14.12 -21.45
C ILE A 555 -8.61 13.89 -22.19
N GLY A 556 -7.82 12.92 -21.75
CA GLY A 556 -6.58 12.49 -22.36
C GLY A 556 -5.34 12.71 -21.49
N PRO A 557 -4.32 11.85 -21.70
CA PRO A 557 -4.21 10.83 -22.74
C PRO A 557 -5.19 9.68 -22.57
N ILE A 558 -5.62 9.10 -23.72
CA ILE A 558 -6.49 7.93 -23.78
C ILE A 558 -5.65 6.73 -24.21
N TYR A 559 -5.67 5.68 -23.40
CA TYR A 559 -5.01 4.40 -23.68
C TYR A 559 -6.04 3.42 -24.21
N TYR A 560 -6.31 3.51 -25.51
CA TYR A 560 -7.43 2.81 -26.18
C TYR A 560 -7.43 1.30 -25.96
N GLU A 561 -6.25 0.67 -26.09
CA GLU A 561 -6.09 -0.78 -25.92
C GLU A 561 -6.46 -1.28 -24.51
N TYR A 562 -6.34 -0.40 -23.50
CA TYR A 562 -6.57 -0.73 -22.09
C TYR A 562 -7.91 -0.23 -21.56
N GLY A 563 -8.68 0.51 -22.35
CA GLY A 563 -9.91 1.14 -21.88
C GLY A 563 -9.66 2.06 -20.67
N SER A 564 -8.56 2.77 -20.72
CA SER A 564 -8.11 3.63 -19.61
C SER A 564 -7.73 5.01 -20.13
N MET A 565 -7.87 6.02 -19.28
CA MET A 565 -7.57 7.40 -19.64
C MET A 565 -7.30 8.27 -18.44
N VAL A 566 -6.84 9.47 -18.70
CA VAL A 566 -6.72 10.53 -17.69
C VAL A 566 -7.73 11.62 -18.00
N ILE A 567 -8.45 12.06 -16.98
CA ILE A 567 -9.33 13.23 -17.04
C ILE A 567 -8.78 14.32 -16.10
N THR A 568 -8.86 15.56 -16.54
CA THR A 568 -8.28 16.69 -15.81
C THR A 568 -9.38 17.68 -15.41
N TYR A 569 -9.26 18.20 -14.20
CA TYR A 569 -10.15 19.21 -13.62
C TYR A 569 -9.38 20.49 -13.28
N GLU A 570 -9.98 21.62 -13.54
CA GLU A 570 -9.50 22.92 -13.05
C GLU A 570 -10.04 23.25 -11.66
N ASP A 571 -11.16 22.64 -11.27
CA ASP A 571 -11.78 22.78 -9.96
C ASP A 571 -11.51 21.54 -9.11
N SER A 572 -10.80 21.73 -8.00
CA SER A 572 -10.42 20.66 -7.10
C SER A 572 -11.61 19.98 -6.40
N ASP A 573 -12.68 20.73 -6.10
CA ASP A 573 -13.87 20.19 -5.44
C ASP A 573 -14.67 19.32 -6.41
N LYS A 574 -14.74 19.71 -7.69
CA LYS A 574 -15.32 18.88 -8.75
C LYS A 574 -14.53 17.60 -8.96
N ALA A 575 -13.19 17.68 -8.95
CA ALA A 575 -12.32 16.51 -9.09
C ALA A 575 -12.53 15.49 -7.98
N VAL A 576 -12.63 15.95 -6.73
CA VAL A 576 -12.85 15.05 -5.58
C VAL A 576 -14.24 14.42 -5.64
N ARG A 577 -15.29 15.20 -5.97
CA ARG A 577 -16.64 14.62 -6.19
C ARG A 577 -16.64 13.59 -7.30
N ALA A 578 -15.98 13.88 -8.43
CA ALA A 578 -15.86 12.97 -9.55
C ALA A 578 -15.10 11.68 -9.16
N LEU A 579 -14.02 11.80 -8.40
CA LEU A 579 -13.25 10.64 -7.87
C LEU A 579 -14.18 9.66 -7.15
N TYR A 580 -15.00 10.15 -6.23
CA TYR A 580 -15.89 9.28 -5.45
C TYR A 580 -17.08 8.78 -6.26
N THR A 581 -17.70 9.63 -7.08
CA THR A 581 -18.81 9.24 -7.95
C THR A 581 -18.41 8.11 -8.92
N LEU A 582 -17.28 8.27 -9.60
CA LEU A 582 -16.79 7.26 -10.54
C LEU A 582 -16.36 5.96 -9.86
N ARG A 583 -15.81 6.02 -8.63
CA ARG A 583 -15.44 4.82 -7.87
C ARG A 583 -16.63 3.93 -7.50
N GLU A 584 -17.78 4.54 -7.29
CA GLU A 584 -19.03 3.84 -7.02
C GLU A 584 -19.74 3.37 -8.30
N SER A 585 -19.32 3.88 -9.46
CA SER A 585 -19.92 3.58 -10.75
C SER A 585 -19.42 2.26 -11.34
N LYS A 586 -20.31 1.59 -12.08
CA LYS A 586 -20.00 0.36 -12.82
C LYS A 586 -20.51 0.51 -14.26
N TYR A 587 -19.70 0.09 -15.20
CA TYR A 587 -20.14 0.03 -16.59
C TYR A 587 -20.78 -1.33 -16.87
N GLU A 588 -22.05 -1.35 -17.36
CA GLU A 588 -22.81 -2.56 -17.72
C GLU A 588 -22.82 -3.64 -16.61
N ASP A 589 -22.97 -3.23 -15.34
CA ASP A 589 -22.93 -4.13 -14.16
C ASP A 589 -21.71 -5.07 -14.06
N LYS A 590 -20.66 -4.77 -14.82
CA LYS A 590 -19.35 -5.45 -14.75
C LYS A 590 -18.56 -4.99 -13.52
N GLN A 591 -17.26 -4.94 -13.66
CA GLN A 591 -16.39 -4.47 -12.58
C GLN A 591 -16.60 -2.96 -12.31
N PRO A 592 -16.44 -2.51 -11.04
CA PRO A 592 -16.44 -1.09 -10.74
C PRO A 592 -15.29 -0.39 -11.47
N LEU A 593 -15.50 0.89 -11.81
CA LEU A 593 -14.46 1.69 -12.42
C LEU A 593 -13.26 1.80 -11.48
N LEU A 594 -12.07 1.73 -12.04
CA LEU A 594 -10.84 2.00 -11.33
C LEU A 594 -10.56 3.50 -11.44
N VAL A 595 -10.55 4.20 -10.29
CA VAL A 595 -10.30 5.65 -10.31
C VAL A 595 -9.26 6.00 -9.24
N MET A 596 -8.24 6.74 -9.65
CA MET A 596 -7.17 7.21 -8.77
C MET A 596 -6.87 8.68 -9.04
N LEU A 597 -6.64 9.44 -7.97
CA LEU A 597 -6.04 10.77 -8.07
C LEU A 597 -4.55 10.61 -8.36
N LEU A 598 -4.05 11.27 -9.40
CA LEU A 598 -2.65 11.23 -9.78
C LEU A 598 -1.89 12.43 -9.18
N PRO A 599 -0.80 12.20 -8.43
CA PRO A 599 0.06 13.28 -7.96
C PRO A 599 0.78 13.93 -9.14
N ASN A 600 1.13 15.19 -8.99
CA ASN A 600 2.01 15.89 -9.92
C ASN A 600 3.44 15.91 -9.37
N ILE A 601 4.42 15.68 -10.22
CA ILE A 601 5.84 15.81 -9.88
C ILE A 601 6.38 17.07 -10.56
N GLU A 602 7.05 17.90 -9.74
CA GLU A 602 7.74 19.09 -10.21
C GLU A 602 9.21 18.76 -10.52
N PRO A 603 9.60 18.66 -11.80
CA PRO A 603 10.95 18.23 -12.18
C PRO A 603 12.05 19.18 -11.71
N SER A 604 11.76 20.48 -11.61
CA SER A 604 12.71 21.49 -11.14
C SER A 604 13.12 21.30 -9.68
N MET A 605 12.35 20.52 -8.92
CA MET A 605 12.59 20.22 -7.51
C MET A 605 13.34 18.90 -7.30
N ILE A 606 13.76 18.23 -8.37
CA ILE A 606 14.60 17.02 -8.28
C ILE A 606 16.07 17.48 -8.38
N PRO A 607 16.92 17.14 -7.40
CA PRO A 607 18.33 17.51 -7.40
C PRO A 607 19.07 16.96 -8.63
N GLU A 608 20.06 17.69 -9.09
CA GLU A 608 20.92 17.24 -10.20
C GLU A 608 21.64 15.93 -9.83
N GLY A 609 21.68 14.98 -10.77
CA GLY A 609 22.28 13.65 -10.57
C GLY A 609 21.35 12.63 -9.93
N VAL A 610 20.19 13.02 -9.42
CA VAL A 610 19.18 12.10 -8.91
C VAL A 610 18.35 11.54 -10.07
N GLN A 611 18.22 10.21 -10.13
CA GLN A 611 17.37 9.49 -11.07
C GLN A 611 16.29 8.74 -10.28
N PRO A 612 15.14 9.34 -10.01
CA PRO A 612 14.09 8.69 -9.21
C PRO A 612 13.71 7.33 -9.76
N LEU A 613 13.53 6.34 -8.88
CA LEU A 613 13.17 4.98 -9.25
C LEU A 613 11.65 4.81 -9.25
N LEU A 614 11.08 4.45 -10.39
CA LEU A 614 9.68 4.03 -10.50
C LEU A 614 9.60 2.52 -10.30
N VAL A 615 8.84 2.07 -9.30
CA VAL A 615 8.73 0.65 -8.94
C VAL A 615 7.36 0.13 -9.29
N PHE A 616 7.30 -0.91 -10.11
CA PHE A 616 6.10 -1.66 -10.43
C PHE A 616 6.11 -3.02 -9.76
N VAL A 617 5.06 -3.34 -9.02
CA VAL A 617 4.95 -4.61 -8.31
C VAL A 617 3.73 -5.39 -8.78
N ASN A 618 3.95 -6.57 -9.36
CA ASN A 618 2.89 -7.53 -9.62
C ASN A 618 2.65 -8.37 -8.37
N VAL A 619 1.66 -7.98 -7.58
CA VAL A 619 1.36 -8.60 -6.29
C VAL A 619 0.88 -10.05 -6.39
N LYS A 620 0.35 -10.46 -7.56
CA LYS A 620 -0.09 -11.84 -7.83
C LYS A 620 1.05 -12.77 -8.22
N SER A 621 2.19 -12.23 -8.62
CA SER A 621 3.35 -13.03 -9.03
C SER A 621 3.99 -13.75 -7.84
N GLY A 622 4.59 -14.91 -8.11
CA GLY A 622 5.41 -15.64 -7.14
C GLY A 622 4.68 -16.19 -5.91
N GLY A 623 3.37 -16.41 -5.98
CA GLY A 623 2.59 -16.85 -4.82
C GLY A 623 2.36 -15.73 -3.82
N CYS A 624 2.06 -14.53 -4.31
CA CYS A 624 1.77 -13.31 -3.53
C CYS A 624 2.97 -12.69 -2.79
N GLN A 625 4.21 -13.03 -3.14
CA GLN A 625 5.42 -12.39 -2.58
C GLN A 625 5.50 -10.88 -2.89
N GLY A 626 4.81 -10.43 -3.94
CA GLY A 626 4.73 -9.01 -4.28
C GLY A 626 4.09 -8.14 -3.18
N LEU A 627 3.20 -8.70 -2.34
CA LEU A 627 2.57 -7.96 -1.24
C LEU A 627 3.57 -7.49 -0.19
N GLU A 628 4.53 -8.35 0.16
CA GLU A 628 5.59 -8.01 1.10
C GLU A 628 6.55 -6.96 0.51
N LEU A 629 6.88 -7.12 -0.78
CA LEU A 629 7.78 -6.19 -1.48
C LEU A 629 7.19 -4.79 -1.63
N ILE A 630 5.91 -4.67 -1.97
CA ILE A 630 5.28 -3.36 -2.14
C ILE A 630 5.27 -2.57 -0.84
N SER A 631 4.96 -3.22 0.29
CA SER A 631 5.02 -2.60 1.61
C SER A 631 6.45 -2.19 1.97
N SER A 632 7.43 -3.09 1.74
CA SER A 632 8.84 -2.82 2.01
C SER A 632 9.40 -1.66 1.17
N PHE A 633 9.06 -1.59 -0.11
CA PHE A 633 9.51 -0.50 -0.97
C PHE A 633 8.83 0.84 -0.65
N ARG A 634 7.53 0.85 -0.33
CA ARG A 634 6.83 2.07 0.12
C ARG A 634 7.42 2.62 1.42
N LYS A 635 7.89 1.75 2.28
CA LYS A 635 8.61 2.14 3.49
C LYS A 635 9.97 2.76 3.19
N LEU A 636 10.76 2.16 2.28
CA LEU A 636 12.12 2.59 1.97
C LEU A 636 12.17 3.80 1.05
N LEU A 637 11.26 3.89 0.08
CA LEU A 637 11.16 4.94 -0.94
C LEU A 637 10.01 5.91 -0.62
N ASN A 638 9.89 6.95 -1.43
CA ASN A 638 8.67 7.75 -1.46
C ASN A 638 7.50 6.85 -1.90
N PRO A 639 6.37 6.82 -1.19
CA PRO A 639 5.22 5.98 -1.56
C PRO A 639 4.75 6.15 -3.00
N TYR A 640 4.89 7.34 -3.56
CA TYR A 640 4.51 7.67 -4.95
C TYR A 640 5.48 7.17 -6.02
N GLN A 641 6.57 6.53 -5.62
CA GLN A 641 7.45 5.77 -6.51
C GLN A 641 6.98 4.32 -6.71
N VAL A 642 6.02 3.81 -5.92
CA VAL A 642 5.72 2.37 -5.84
C VAL A 642 4.26 2.09 -6.18
N PHE A 643 4.04 1.47 -7.34
CA PHE A 643 2.73 1.20 -7.90
C PHE A 643 2.43 -0.31 -7.91
N ASP A 644 1.19 -0.64 -7.51
CA ASP A 644 0.64 -1.98 -7.63
C ASP A 644 0.05 -2.15 -9.04
N LEU A 645 0.56 -3.13 -9.79
CA LEU A 645 0.09 -3.40 -11.15
C LEU A 645 -1.35 -3.91 -11.24
N ASP A 646 -1.95 -4.37 -10.14
CA ASP A 646 -3.38 -4.70 -10.10
C ASP A 646 -4.26 -3.45 -10.22
N ASN A 647 -3.69 -2.26 -10.03
CA ASN A 647 -4.40 -0.99 -10.04
C ASN A 647 -4.07 -0.18 -11.31
N GLY A 648 -4.59 -0.61 -12.45
CA GLY A 648 -4.44 0.11 -13.72
C GLY A 648 -3.15 -0.19 -14.49
N GLY A 649 -2.41 -1.21 -14.07
CA GLY A 649 -1.16 -1.61 -14.71
C GLY A 649 -0.04 -0.58 -14.55
N PRO A 650 0.87 -0.51 -15.54
CA PRO A 650 1.97 0.46 -15.53
C PRO A 650 1.55 1.91 -15.82
N LEU A 651 0.45 2.13 -16.49
CA LEU A 651 0.04 3.42 -17.03
C LEU A 651 -0.05 4.56 -16.00
N PRO A 652 -0.65 4.36 -14.79
CA PRO A 652 -0.70 5.43 -13.80
C PRO A 652 0.68 5.91 -13.36
N GLY A 653 1.60 4.98 -13.11
CA GLY A 653 2.98 5.29 -12.71
C GLY A 653 3.75 6.00 -13.83
N LEU A 654 3.62 5.53 -15.05
CA LEU A 654 4.25 6.16 -16.22
C LEU A 654 3.72 7.57 -16.46
N TYR A 655 2.42 7.79 -16.27
CA TYR A 655 1.83 9.13 -16.36
C TYR A 655 2.39 10.07 -15.29
N VAL A 656 2.49 9.61 -14.05
CA VAL A 656 3.03 10.41 -12.94
C VAL A 656 4.49 10.83 -13.21
N PHE A 657 5.30 9.94 -13.78
CA PHE A 657 6.71 10.18 -14.07
C PHE A 657 6.99 10.84 -15.43
N ARG A 658 5.96 11.09 -16.26
CA ARG A 658 6.10 11.57 -17.65
C ARG A 658 6.97 12.81 -17.85
N ASN A 659 7.01 13.72 -16.87
CA ASN A 659 7.75 14.96 -16.94
C ASN A 659 9.21 14.84 -16.45
N ILE A 660 9.61 13.68 -15.89
CA ILE A 660 10.96 13.45 -15.41
C ILE A 660 11.83 12.97 -16.56
N LYS A 661 12.86 13.73 -16.92
CA LYS A 661 13.75 13.41 -18.06
C LYS A 661 14.55 12.13 -17.83
N ASN A 662 15.09 11.96 -16.63
CA ASN A 662 15.94 10.83 -16.28
C ASN A 662 15.40 10.13 -15.04
N TYR A 663 14.91 8.92 -15.21
CA TYR A 663 14.48 8.05 -14.11
C TYR A 663 14.76 6.59 -14.45
N LYS A 664 14.72 5.73 -13.44
CA LYS A 664 14.88 4.29 -13.58
C LYS A 664 13.60 3.58 -13.27
N ILE A 665 13.42 2.36 -13.81
CA ILE A 665 12.27 1.51 -13.49
C ILE A 665 12.75 0.23 -12.82
N LEU A 666 12.03 -0.24 -11.80
CA LEU A 666 12.18 -1.55 -11.18
C LEU A 666 10.90 -2.35 -11.36
N VAL A 667 10.96 -3.46 -12.06
CA VAL A 667 9.81 -4.33 -12.29
C VAL A 667 9.91 -5.56 -11.38
N CYS A 668 8.97 -5.70 -10.46
CA CYS A 668 8.85 -6.86 -9.58
C CYS A 668 7.80 -7.82 -10.16
N GLY A 669 8.25 -8.80 -10.95
CA GLY A 669 7.36 -9.69 -11.68
C GLY A 669 8.11 -10.81 -12.42
N GLY A 670 7.41 -11.53 -13.30
CA GLY A 670 7.99 -12.48 -14.25
C GLY A 670 8.21 -11.85 -15.61
N ASP A 671 8.67 -12.65 -16.58
CA ASP A 671 8.98 -12.22 -17.94
C ASP A 671 7.78 -11.52 -18.61
N GLY A 672 6.56 -12.05 -18.47
CA GLY A 672 5.35 -11.42 -19.00
C GLY A 672 5.04 -10.04 -18.36
N THR A 673 5.35 -9.86 -17.07
CA THR A 673 5.20 -8.55 -16.40
C THR A 673 6.15 -7.51 -16.99
N ILE A 674 7.38 -7.93 -17.27
CA ILE A 674 8.40 -7.06 -17.88
C ILE A 674 7.96 -6.69 -19.30
N GLY A 675 7.50 -7.67 -20.09
CA GLY A 675 6.97 -7.44 -21.42
C GLY A 675 5.83 -6.42 -21.43
N TRP A 676 4.90 -6.53 -20.47
CA TRP A 676 3.79 -5.58 -20.29
C TRP A 676 4.27 -4.16 -19.98
N VAL A 677 5.23 -4.01 -19.05
CA VAL A 677 5.80 -2.69 -18.73
C VAL A 677 6.48 -2.08 -19.96
N LEU A 678 7.27 -2.86 -20.71
CA LEU A 678 7.93 -2.40 -21.93
C LEU A 678 6.94 -1.99 -23.02
N GLN A 679 5.84 -2.74 -23.20
CA GLN A 679 4.78 -2.40 -24.14
C GLN A 679 4.07 -1.08 -23.74
N CYS A 680 3.76 -0.89 -22.46
CA CYS A 680 3.19 0.36 -22.00
C CYS A 680 4.15 1.54 -22.17
N LEU A 681 5.46 1.32 -21.97
CA LEU A 681 6.49 2.33 -22.27
C LEU A 681 6.52 2.72 -23.75
N ASP A 682 6.38 1.75 -24.67
CA ASP A 682 6.32 2.02 -26.10
C ASP A 682 5.10 2.89 -26.45
N ASN A 683 3.94 2.58 -25.86
CA ASN A 683 2.71 3.32 -26.09
C ASN A 683 2.77 4.75 -25.54
N VAL A 684 3.39 4.96 -24.38
CA VAL A 684 3.56 6.28 -23.75
C VAL A 684 4.70 7.07 -24.42
N GLY A 685 5.76 6.39 -24.89
CA GLY A 685 6.94 7.00 -25.52
C GLY A 685 6.70 7.58 -26.91
N GLN A 686 5.55 7.32 -27.53
CA GLN A 686 5.14 7.94 -28.79
C GLN A 686 4.83 9.44 -28.62
N ASP A 687 4.51 9.89 -27.41
CA ASP A 687 4.46 11.32 -27.08
C ASP A 687 5.87 11.83 -26.77
N SER A 688 6.49 12.41 -27.72
CA SER A 688 7.82 13.01 -27.96
C SER A 688 8.67 13.55 -26.77
N GLN A 689 8.29 13.36 -25.52
CA GLN A 689 8.99 13.91 -24.35
C GLN A 689 9.56 12.87 -23.37
N CYS A 690 9.24 11.59 -23.53
CA CYS A 690 9.72 10.56 -22.61
C CYS A 690 11.06 10.00 -23.06
N SER A 691 12.08 10.08 -22.18
CA SER A 691 13.28 9.25 -22.28
C SER A 691 12.91 7.77 -22.11
N SER A 692 13.67 6.85 -22.73
CA SER A 692 13.52 5.42 -22.47
C SER A 692 14.24 5.07 -21.16
N PRO A 693 13.53 4.96 -20.02
CA PRO A 693 14.16 4.68 -18.73
C PRO A 693 14.73 3.27 -18.70
N ALA A 694 15.85 3.10 -18.02
CA ALA A 694 16.46 1.79 -17.85
C ALA A 694 15.72 0.93 -16.83
N CYS A 695 15.42 -0.35 -17.17
CA CYS A 695 14.59 -1.25 -16.39
C CYS A 695 15.42 -2.32 -15.66
N ALA A 696 15.27 -2.38 -14.34
CA ALA A 696 15.76 -3.46 -13.47
C ALA A 696 14.65 -4.47 -13.17
N ILE A 697 15.01 -5.65 -12.66
CA ILE A 697 14.08 -6.75 -12.43
C ILE A 697 14.25 -7.34 -11.03
N VAL A 698 13.14 -7.48 -10.28
CA VAL A 698 13.06 -8.42 -9.16
C VAL A 698 12.26 -9.63 -9.64
N PRO A 699 12.91 -10.80 -9.80
CA PRO A 699 12.30 -11.96 -10.44
C PRO A 699 11.28 -12.65 -9.53
N LEU A 700 9.99 -12.47 -9.77
CA LEU A 700 8.90 -13.13 -9.04
C LEU A 700 8.24 -14.28 -9.83
N GLY A 701 8.46 -14.36 -11.13
CA GLY A 701 7.84 -15.35 -12.01
C GLY A 701 8.38 -16.77 -11.86
N THR A 702 7.86 -17.69 -12.66
CA THR A 702 8.30 -19.08 -12.70
C THR A 702 9.55 -19.26 -13.58
N GLY A 703 9.61 -18.60 -14.73
CA GLY A 703 10.73 -18.65 -15.70
C GLY A 703 11.86 -17.71 -15.30
N ASN A 704 11.59 -16.42 -15.36
CA ASN A 704 12.54 -15.35 -15.09
C ASN A 704 13.80 -15.42 -15.98
N ASP A 705 13.59 -15.73 -17.27
CA ASP A 705 14.70 -15.96 -18.18
C ASP A 705 15.49 -14.68 -18.47
N LEU A 706 14.81 -13.55 -18.69
CA LEU A 706 15.46 -12.25 -18.86
C LEU A 706 16.20 -11.80 -17.59
N ALA A 707 15.59 -11.98 -16.40
CA ALA A 707 16.25 -11.67 -15.14
C ALA A 707 17.56 -12.45 -14.92
N ARG A 708 17.60 -13.71 -15.37
CA ARG A 708 18.83 -14.55 -15.30
C ARG A 708 19.94 -14.02 -16.17
N VAL A 709 19.64 -13.64 -17.41
CA VAL A 709 20.61 -13.06 -18.37
C VAL A 709 21.16 -11.74 -17.84
N LEU A 710 20.30 -10.95 -17.20
CA LEU A 710 20.65 -9.67 -16.56
C LEU A 710 21.24 -9.82 -15.14
N ARG A 711 21.52 -11.03 -14.69
CA ARG A 711 22.12 -11.36 -13.38
C ARG A 711 21.29 -11.00 -12.15
N TRP A 712 20.01 -10.74 -12.30
CA TRP A 712 19.10 -10.52 -11.15
C TRP A 712 18.73 -11.81 -10.43
N GLY A 713 19.10 -12.95 -10.97
CA GLY A 713 18.94 -14.26 -10.37
C GLY A 713 17.72 -15.05 -10.84
N PRO A 714 17.55 -16.27 -10.30
CA PRO A 714 16.51 -17.20 -10.74
C PRO A 714 15.15 -16.93 -10.13
N GLY A 715 15.09 -16.15 -9.05
CA GLY A 715 13.84 -15.84 -8.37
C GLY A 715 14.04 -15.34 -6.96
N TYR A 716 13.23 -14.39 -6.57
CA TYR A 716 13.17 -13.86 -5.21
C TYR A 716 12.66 -14.93 -4.24
N THR A 717 13.32 -15.11 -3.10
CA THR A 717 13.04 -16.17 -2.12
C THR A 717 12.34 -15.69 -0.85
N GLY A 718 12.13 -14.35 -0.70
CA GLY A 718 11.51 -13.76 0.48
C GLY A 718 12.47 -13.50 1.66
N GLY A 719 13.75 -13.90 1.54
CA GLY A 719 14.76 -13.67 2.59
C GLY A 719 15.79 -12.58 2.26
N GLU A 720 15.68 -11.97 1.10
CA GLU A 720 16.57 -10.92 0.65
C GLU A 720 16.13 -9.56 1.23
N ASP A 721 17.08 -8.81 1.81
CA ASP A 721 16.79 -7.47 2.31
C ASP A 721 16.43 -6.54 1.14
N PRO A 722 15.21 -5.94 1.11
CA PRO A 722 14.80 -5.02 0.08
C PRO A 722 15.74 -3.83 -0.13
N LEU A 723 16.42 -3.39 0.93
CA LEU A 723 17.44 -2.34 0.84
C LEU A 723 18.62 -2.76 -0.05
N ASN A 724 19.04 -4.03 0.04
CA ASN A 724 20.12 -4.53 -0.80
C ASN A 724 19.69 -4.65 -2.27
N LEU A 725 18.42 -4.99 -2.54
CA LEU A 725 17.87 -4.96 -3.90
C LEU A 725 17.94 -3.55 -4.50
N LEU A 726 17.57 -2.53 -3.73
CA LEU A 726 17.64 -1.13 -4.19
C LEU A 726 19.10 -0.68 -4.41
N ARG A 727 20.04 -1.10 -3.56
CA ARG A 727 21.46 -0.85 -3.77
C ARG A 727 21.97 -1.49 -5.06
N ASP A 728 21.57 -2.73 -5.33
CA ASP A 728 21.95 -3.41 -6.58
C ASP A 728 21.41 -2.66 -7.82
N VAL A 729 20.25 -2.00 -7.70
CA VAL A 729 19.70 -1.13 -8.76
C VAL A 729 20.53 0.15 -8.95
N ILE A 730 21.01 0.75 -7.87
CA ILE A 730 21.88 1.94 -7.93
C ILE A 730 23.17 1.60 -8.65
N ASP A 731 23.76 0.45 -8.30
CA ASP A 731 25.07 0.01 -8.81
C ASP A 731 25.00 -0.72 -10.17
N ALA A 732 23.80 -0.90 -10.75
CA ALA A 732 23.61 -1.68 -11.97
C ALA A 732 24.12 -0.98 -13.20
N GLU A 733 24.61 -1.75 -14.17
CA GLU A 733 25.11 -1.31 -15.47
C GLU A 733 23.96 -1.24 -16.49
N GLU A 734 23.90 -0.16 -17.28
CA GLU A 734 22.95 -0.03 -18.37
C GLU A 734 23.42 -0.82 -19.60
N ILE A 735 22.53 -1.64 -20.14
CA ILE A 735 22.75 -2.39 -21.36
C ILE A 735 21.57 -2.24 -22.31
N ARG A 736 21.80 -2.45 -23.58
CA ARG A 736 20.73 -2.49 -24.59
C ARG A 736 20.18 -3.90 -24.73
N LEU A 737 18.89 -3.99 -25.01
CA LEU A 737 18.19 -5.22 -25.37
C LEU A 737 17.51 -5.01 -26.71
N ASP A 738 17.85 -5.80 -27.70
CA ASP A 738 17.13 -5.84 -28.96
C ASP A 738 15.73 -6.43 -28.75
N ARG A 739 14.75 -5.87 -29.43
CA ARG A 739 13.37 -6.36 -29.39
C ARG A 739 12.99 -6.70 -30.81
N TRP A 740 12.12 -7.67 -30.97
CA TRP A 740 11.77 -8.23 -32.26
C TRP A 740 10.27 -8.15 -32.48
N THR A 741 9.87 -7.82 -33.70
CA THR A 741 8.48 -7.84 -34.12
C THR A 741 8.21 -9.18 -34.82
N VAL A 742 7.22 -9.91 -34.34
CA VAL A 742 6.75 -11.16 -34.94
C VAL A 742 5.40 -10.87 -35.56
N VAL A 743 5.31 -10.96 -36.89
CA VAL A 743 4.10 -10.67 -37.66
C VAL A 743 3.56 -11.97 -38.29
N PHE A 744 2.31 -12.27 -38.01
CA PHE A 744 1.58 -13.39 -38.59
C PHE A 744 0.64 -12.87 -39.68
N HIS A 745 0.91 -13.24 -40.93
CA HIS A 745 0.09 -12.92 -42.12
C HIS A 745 -0.80 -14.12 -42.45
N PRO A 746 -2.13 -14.06 -42.21
CA PRO A 746 -3.02 -15.16 -42.58
C PRO A 746 -3.01 -15.35 -44.11
N GLU A 747 -3.09 -16.60 -44.58
CA GLU A 747 -3.30 -16.87 -46.01
C GLU A 747 -4.69 -16.42 -46.39
N ASP A 748 -4.81 -15.61 -47.48
CA ASP A 748 -6.07 -15.25 -48.09
C ASP A 748 -6.70 -16.54 -48.65
N LYS A 749 -7.77 -17.03 -47.99
CA LYS A 749 -8.59 -18.07 -48.56
C LYS A 749 -9.30 -17.47 -49.77
N PRO A 750 -9.09 -18.01 -51.01
CA PRO A 750 -9.87 -17.56 -52.13
C PRO A 750 -11.37 -17.80 -51.84
N ASP A 751 -12.20 -16.77 -52.08
CA ASP A 751 -13.65 -16.79 -51.92
C ASP A 751 -14.24 -17.88 -52.82
N ASP A 752 -14.47 -19.08 -52.28
CA ASP A 752 -15.23 -20.14 -52.92
C ASP A 752 -16.75 -19.84 -52.77
N ASN A 753 -17.19 -18.79 -53.47
CA ASN A 753 -18.58 -18.57 -53.80
C ASN A 753 -18.91 -19.24 -55.10
N VAL A 754 -18.99 -20.57 -55.13
CA VAL A 754 -19.74 -21.31 -56.19
C VAL A 754 -20.48 -22.47 -55.53
N ASN A 755 -21.80 -22.38 -55.68
CA ASN A 755 -22.82 -23.41 -55.52
C ASN A 755 -22.33 -24.86 -55.53
N LYS A 756 -22.69 -25.65 -54.51
CA LYS A 756 -23.01 -27.06 -54.70
C LYS A 756 -24.15 -27.49 -53.75
N GLN A 757 -25.26 -27.78 -54.41
CA GLN A 757 -26.37 -28.59 -53.94
C GLN A 757 -25.91 -29.99 -53.48
N VAL A 758 -26.51 -30.37 -52.41
CA VAL A 758 -26.84 -31.68 -51.88
C VAL A 758 -26.45 -32.92 -52.74
N ASN A 759 -25.73 -33.84 -52.13
CA ASN A 759 -26.08 -35.27 -52.17
C ASN A 759 -25.48 -36.03 -50.98
N SER A 760 -26.37 -36.74 -50.30
CA SER A 760 -26.18 -37.62 -49.19
C SER A 760 -25.50 -38.91 -49.56
N THR A 761 -24.44 -39.32 -48.85
CA THR A 761 -24.24 -40.74 -48.53
C THR A 761 -23.27 -40.86 -47.34
N GLY A 762 -23.68 -41.64 -46.37
CA GLY A 762 -23.02 -41.75 -45.09
C GLY A 762 -21.73 -42.53 -45.08
N LYS A 763 -20.83 -42.10 -44.22
CA LYS A 763 -19.87 -42.98 -43.53
C LYS A 763 -19.59 -42.40 -42.15
N LYS A 764 -19.88 -43.14 -41.10
CA LYS A 764 -19.55 -42.89 -39.72
C LYS A 764 -18.04 -42.63 -39.58
N ARG A 765 -17.66 -41.42 -39.25
CA ARG A 765 -16.36 -41.08 -38.69
C ARG A 765 -16.55 -40.66 -37.25
N GLN A 766 -15.78 -41.28 -36.39
CA GLN A 766 -15.73 -41.03 -34.93
C GLN A 766 -15.56 -39.53 -34.65
N LYS A 767 -16.47 -39.02 -33.80
CA LYS A 767 -16.39 -37.68 -33.22
C LYS A 767 -15.13 -37.58 -32.33
N LEU A 768 -14.07 -37.00 -32.85
CA LEU A 768 -13.14 -36.29 -32.00
C LEU A 768 -13.85 -35.03 -31.54
N SER A 769 -13.96 -34.86 -30.22
CA SER A 769 -14.57 -33.69 -29.61
C SER A 769 -13.84 -32.44 -30.11
N LYS A 770 -14.51 -31.60 -30.88
CA LYS A 770 -14.09 -30.23 -31.17
C LYS A 770 -14.04 -29.49 -29.84
N MET A 771 -12.85 -29.36 -29.26
CA MET A 771 -12.60 -28.33 -28.28
C MET A 771 -12.86 -26.98 -28.97
N LYS A 772 -13.99 -26.37 -28.64
CA LYS A 772 -14.25 -24.97 -28.99
C LYS A 772 -13.26 -24.13 -28.23
N VAL A 773 -12.19 -23.69 -28.90
CA VAL A 773 -11.44 -22.54 -28.47
C VAL A 773 -12.43 -21.37 -28.47
N THR A 774 -12.78 -20.89 -27.30
CA THR A 774 -13.74 -19.80 -27.19
C THR A 774 -13.09 -18.53 -27.72
N ASN A 775 -13.87 -17.69 -28.38
CA ASN A 775 -13.46 -16.36 -28.86
C ASN A 775 -12.83 -15.48 -27.76
N GLU A 776 -13.02 -15.86 -26.52
CA GLU A 776 -12.45 -15.19 -25.34
C GLU A 776 -10.97 -15.56 -25.08
N GLN A 777 -10.53 -16.77 -25.46
CA GLN A 777 -9.13 -17.18 -25.43
C GLN A 777 -8.31 -16.52 -26.53
N ILE A 778 -8.93 -16.37 -27.71
CA ILE A 778 -8.35 -15.60 -28.83
C ILE A 778 -8.25 -14.12 -28.42
N ARG A 779 -9.26 -13.54 -27.73
CA ARG A 779 -9.24 -12.17 -27.25
C ARG A 779 -8.17 -11.91 -26.18
N LYS A 780 -7.88 -12.86 -25.30
CA LYS A 780 -6.81 -12.71 -24.28
C LYS A 780 -5.41 -12.78 -24.88
N ALA A 781 -5.20 -13.59 -25.89
CA ALA A 781 -3.94 -13.61 -26.65
C ALA A 781 -3.78 -12.35 -27.53
N VAL A 782 -4.87 -11.81 -28.04
CA VAL A 782 -4.93 -10.57 -28.83
C VAL A 782 -4.71 -9.30 -28.00
N VAL A 783 -4.86 -9.35 -26.65
CA VAL A 783 -4.48 -8.22 -25.77
C VAL A 783 -2.95 -7.97 -25.79
N ALA A 784 -2.16 -8.93 -26.24
CA ALA A 784 -0.71 -8.76 -26.41
C ALA A 784 -0.29 -8.39 -27.86
N GLY A 785 -1.20 -8.41 -28.84
CA GLY A 785 -0.90 -8.09 -30.24
C GLY A 785 -1.89 -7.09 -30.84
N SER A 786 -1.42 -6.17 -31.67
CA SER A 786 -2.24 -5.31 -32.49
C SER A 786 -2.60 -6.01 -33.79
N THR A 787 -3.86 -5.93 -34.24
CA THR A 787 -4.29 -6.36 -35.58
C THR A 787 -4.23 -5.18 -36.52
N SER A 788 -3.57 -5.36 -37.66
CA SER A 788 -3.56 -4.37 -38.76
C SER A 788 -4.82 -4.52 -39.68
N GLU A 789 -5.02 -3.55 -40.58
CA GLU A 789 -6.18 -3.53 -41.49
C GLU A 789 -6.24 -4.76 -42.41
N ASP A 790 -5.13 -5.46 -42.65
CA ASP A 790 -4.98 -6.69 -43.43
C ASP A 790 -5.16 -7.99 -42.61
N ASN A 791 -5.71 -7.91 -41.36
CA ASN A 791 -5.86 -9.03 -40.43
C ASN A 791 -4.53 -9.66 -39.95
N SER A 792 -3.39 -9.04 -40.15
CA SER A 792 -2.10 -9.47 -39.61
C SER A 792 -2.09 -9.27 -38.11
N GLN A 793 -1.54 -10.24 -37.40
CA GLN A 793 -1.31 -10.17 -35.97
C GLN A 793 0.15 -9.82 -35.67
N ILE A 794 0.39 -8.81 -34.84
CA ILE A 794 1.72 -8.30 -34.53
C ILE A 794 2.02 -8.48 -33.03
N PHE A 795 3.14 -9.16 -32.74
CA PHE A 795 3.63 -9.35 -31.37
C PHE A 795 5.05 -8.77 -31.23
N VAL A 796 5.38 -8.30 -30.02
CA VAL A 796 6.73 -7.90 -29.67
C VAL A 796 7.37 -9.02 -28.84
N MET A 797 8.49 -9.58 -29.32
CA MET A 797 9.27 -10.61 -28.68
C MET A 797 10.47 -9.98 -27.98
N ASN A 798 10.63 -10.27 -26.68
CA ASN A 798 11.77 -9.85 -25.88
C ASN A 798 12.74 -11.01 -25.60
N ASN A 799 12.21 -12.22 -25.40
CA ASN A 799 12.98 -13.39 -24.97
C ASN A 799 13.15 -14.42 -26.10
N TYR A 800 12.07 -15.06 -26.52
CA TYR A 800 12.12 -16.13 -27.54
C TYR A 800 10.76 -16.40 -28.16
N PHE A 801 10.80 -16.99 -29.37
CA PHE A 801 9.64 -17.50 -30.10
C PHE A 801 9.79 -19.00 -30.32
N GLY A 802 8.82 -19.79 -29.90
CA GLY A 802 8.81 -21.26 -30.01
C GLY A 802 7.72 -21.76 -30.92
N ILE A 803 8.04 -22.79 -31.73
CA ILE A 803 7.14 -23.46 -32.69
C ILE A 803 7.17 -24.95 -32.42
N GLY A 804 6.02 -25.59 -32.35
CA GLY A 804 5.91 -27.04 -32.19
C GLY A 804 5.91 -27.49 -30.72
N ILE A 805 6.73 -28.49 -30.37
CA ILE A 805 6.67 -29.20 -29.08
C ILE A 805 6.88 -28.32 -27.86
N ASP A 806 7.69 -27.28 -27.96
CA ASP A 806 7.89 -26.30 -26.89
C ASP A 806 6.59 -25.52 -26.60
N ALA A 807 5.99 -25.00 -27.64
CA ALA A 807 4.73 -24.27 -27.56
C ALA A 807 3.57 -25.16 -27.13
N ASP A 808 3.51 -26.41 -27.57
CA ASP A 808 2.51 -27.40 -27.20
C ASP A 808 2.55 -27.72 -25.70
N LEU A 809 3.75 -27.82 -25.13
CA LEU A 809 3.94 -28.02 -23.71
C LEU A 809 3.54 -26.77 -22.88
N CYS A 810 3.89 -25.60 -23.40
CA CYS A 810 3.52 -24.33 -22.83
C CYS A 810 1.99 -24.14 -22.82
N LEU A 811 1.31 -24.56 -23.89
CA LEU A 811 -0.15 -24.49 -24.03
C LEU A 811 -0.88 -25.37 -23.02
N ASP A 812 -0.40 -26.62 -22.83
CA ASP A 812 -0.97 -27.50 -21.81
C ASP A 812 -0.83 -26.91 -20.41
N PHE A 813 0.33 -26.32 -20.10
CA PHE A 813 0.58 -25.68 -18.80
C PHE A 813 -0.32 -24.46 -18.60
N HIS A 814 -0.48 -23.65 -19.64
CA HIS A 814 -1.35 -22.46 -19.64
C HIS A 814 -2.81 -22.85 -19.37
N ASN A 815 -3.34 -23.82 -20.11
CA ASN A 815 -4.69 -24.32 -19.96
C ASN A 815 -4.94 -24.88 -18.54
N ALA A 816 -4.01 -25.68 -18.01
CA ALA A 816 -4.14 -26.23 -16.66
C ALA A 816 -4.13 -25.16 -15.57
N ARG A 817 -3.39 -24.06 -15.76
CA ARG A 817 -3.37 -22.91 -14.86
C ARG A 817 -4.66 -22.12 -14.91
N GLU A 818 -5.25 -21.95 -16.11
CA GLU A 818 -6.55 -21.28 -16.27
C GLU A 818 -7.70 -22.11 -15.67
N GLU A 819 -7.70 -23.42 -15.87
CA GLU A 819 -8.71 -24.31 -15.28
C GLU A 819 -8.69 -24.35 -13.76
N ASN A 820 -7.51 -24.29 -13.14
CA ASN A 820 -7.32 -24.44 -11.70
C ASN A 820 -6.28 -23.45 -11.12
N PRO A 821 -6.52 -22.13 -11.10
CA PRO A 821 -5.55 -21.14 -10.65
C PRO A 821 -5.08 -21.35 -9.20
N SER A 822 -5.97 -21.86 -8.36
CA SER A 822 -5.70 -22.12 -6.94
C SER A 822 -4.63 -23.20 -6.66
N LYS A 823 -4.31 -24.04 -7.65
CA LYS A 823 -3.24 -25.06 -7.53
C LYS A 823 -1.85 -24.51 -7.85
N PHE A 824 -1.75 -23.36 -8.51
CA PHE A 824 -0.48 -22.79 -8.98
C PHE A 824 0.08 -21.73 -8.02
N ILE A 825 0.13 -22.03 -6.73
CA ILE A 825 0.47 -21.13 -5.62
C ILE A 825 1.98 -21.00 -5.33
N SER A 826 2.83 -21.86 -5.88
CA SER A 826 4.28 -21.78 -5.65
C SER A 826 5.09 -22.11 -6.88
N ARG A 827 6.26 -21.47 -7.03
CA ARG A 827 7.19 -21.71 -8.16
C ARG A 827 7.67 -23.16 -8.26
N LEU A 828 7.95 -23.80 -7.14
CA LEU A 828 8.38 -25.20 -7.11
C LEU A 828 7.27 -26.14 -7.58
N HIS A 829 6.05 -25.90 -7.12
CA HIS A 829 4.90 -26.65 -7.57
C HIS A 829 4.66 -26.44 -9.06
N ASN A 830 4.70 -25.21 -9.56
CA ASN A 830 4.51 -24.90 -10.97
C ASN A 830 5.53 -25.62 -11.86
N LYS A 831 6.82 -25.65 -11.46
CA LYS A 831 7.86 -26.42 -12.14
C LYS A 831 7.57 -27.91 -12.13
N SER A 832 7.11 -28.46 -11.02
CA SER A 832 6.77 -29.89 -10.93
C SER A 832 5.59 -30.28 -11.85
N VAL A 833 4.61 -29.40 -11.97
CA VAL A 833 3.48 -29.58 -12.90
C VAL A 833 3.95 -29.56 -14.35
N TYR A 834 4.83 -28.63 -14.71
CA TYR A 834 5.45 -28.55 -16.06
C TYR A 834 6.20 -29.84 -16.41
N VAL A 835 7.03 -30.36 -15.52
CA VAL A 835 7.73 -31.64 -15.69
C VAL A 835 6.74 -32.79 -15.86
N LYS A 836 5.69 -32.85 -15.04
CA LYS A 836 4.66 -33.89 -15.12
C LYS A 836 3.93 -33.87 -16.48
N MET A 837 3.67 -32.70 -17.03
CA MET A 837 3.07 -32.55 -18.36
C MET A 837 4.01 -33.04 -19.45
N GLY A 838 5.30 -32.70 -19.38
CA GLY A 838 6.33 -33.24 -20.27
C GLY A 838 6.34 -34.76 -20.27
N LEU A 839 6.32 -35.39 -19.08
CA LEU A 839 6.26 -36.85 -18.96
C LEU A 839 4.99 -37.46 -19.58
N ARG A 840 3.82 -36.78 -19.47
CA ARG A 840 2.60 -37.24 -20.14
C ARG A 840 2.71 -37.17 -21.65
N LYS A 841 3.32 -36.13 -22.20
CA LYS A 841 3.54 -35.97 -23.65
C LYS A 841 4.48 -37.03 -24.24
N MET A 842 5.34 -37.65 -23.43
CA MET A 842 6.20 -38.79 -23.90
C MET A 842 5.37 -40.00 -24.31
N VAL A 843 4.20 -40.20 -23.70
CA VAL A 843 3.35 -41.40 -23.91
C VAL A 843 2.09 -41.05 -24.75
N GLY A 844 1.78 -39.79 -24.92
CA GLY A 844 0.58 -39.33 -25.64
C GLY A 844 0.72 -39.20 -27.17
N PRO A 845 -0.35 -38.86 -27.88
CA PRO A 845 -0.30 -38.58 -29.31
C PRO A 845 0.61 -37.37 -29.60
N LYS A 846 1.53 -37.52 -30.53
CA LYS A 846 2.49 -36.50 -30.94
C LYS A 846 1.88 -35.59 -32.03
N MET A 847 1.50 -34.38 -31.64
CA MET A 847 0.97 -33.37 -32.58
C MET A 847 2.04 -32.77 -33.50
N CYS A 848 3.29 -32.71 -33.02
CA CYS A 848 4.40 -32.03 -33.72
C CYS A 848 5.36 -32.99 -34.41
N LYS A 849 4.98 -34.25 -34.63
CA LYS A 849 5.80 -35.22 -35.35
C LYS A 849 6.02 -34.75 -36.76
N ASP A 850 7.27 -34.81 -37.23
CA ASP A 850 7.62 -34.37 -38.60
C ASP A 850 7.44 -32.86 -38.86
N LEU A 851 7.58 -32.01 -37.83
CA LEU A 851 7.42 -30.56 -37.95
C LEU A 851 8.25 -29.96 -39.11
N HIS A 852 9.43 -30.51 -39.37
CA HIS A 852 10.31 -30.10 -40.47
C HIS A 852 9.69 -30.22 -41.87
N LYS A 853 8.59 -30.96 -42.04
CA LYS A 853 7.83 -31.07 -43.29
C LYS A 853 6.70 -30.01 -43.39
N GLU A 854 6.24 -29.54 -42.23
CA GLU A 854 5.14 -28.60 -42.12
C GLU A 854 5.60 -27.15 -42.00
N VAL A 855 6.92 -26.93 -41.84
CA VAL A 855 7.50 -25.61 -41.66
C VAL A 855 8.59 -25.40 -42.71
N ARG A 856 8.54 -24.25 -43.40
CA ARG A 856 9.63 -23.77 -44.28
C ARG A 856 10.27 -22.56 -43.63
N LEU A 857 11.59 -22.59 -43.50
CA LEU A 857 12.38 -21.57 -42.83
C LEU A 857 13.31 -20.85 -43.82
N GLU A 858 13.30 -19.52 -43.78
CA GLU A 858 14.23 -18.67 -44.52
C GLU A 858 14.91 -17.71 -43.53
N VAL A 859 16.22 -17.60 -43.57
CA VAL A 859 17.01 -16.70 -42.71
C VAL A 859 17.86 -15.80 -43.59
N ASP A 860 17.70 -14.48 -43.44
CA ASP A 860 18.38 -13.46 -44.24
C ASP A 860 18.34 -13.71 -45.76
N GLY A 861 17.13 -14.11 -46.27
CA GLY A 861 16.87 -14.36 -47.67
C GLY A 861 17.36 -15.73 -48.18
N LYS A 862 17.89 -16.58 -47.30
CA LYS A 862 18.36 -17.93 -47.63
C LYS A 862 17.45 -18.99 -47.05
N LEU A 863 17.00 -19.92 -47.92
CA LEU A 863 16.25 -21.07 -47.47
C LEU A 863 17.15 -21.99 -46.65
N VAL A 864 16.67 -22.38 -45.46
CA VAL A 864 17.39 -23.27 -44.52
C VAL A 864 16.70 -24.64 -44.53
N GLU A 865 17.45 -25.68 -44.84
CA GLU A 865 16.99 -27.07 -44.71
C GLU A 865 16.86 -27.42 -43.21
N LEU A 866 15.64 -27.78 -42.80
CA LEU A 866 15.38 -28.15 -41.44
C LEU A 866 15.79 -29.62 -41.19
N PRO A 867 16.57 -29.93 -40.18
CA PRO A 867 16.80 -31.30 -39.74
C PRO A 867 15.50 -31.91 -39.20
N GLN A 868 15.48 -33.22 -38.91
CA GLN A 868 14.33 -33.89 -38.32
C GLN A 868 14.05 -33.33 -36.92
N VAL A 869 13.13 -32.39 -36.77
CA VAL A 869 12.78 -31.73 -35.52
C VAL A 869 11.27 -31.82 -35.27
N GLU A 870 10.91 -31.84 -33.96
CA GLU A 870 9.55 -31.71 -33.46
C GLU A 870 9.29 -30.28 -32.90
N GLY A 871 10.34 -29.44 -32.78
CA GLY A 871 10.25 -28.05 -32.35
C GLY A 871 11.39 -27.18 -32.85
N ILE A 872 11.08 -25.90 -33.05
CA ILE A 872 12.03 -24.84 -33.39
C ILE A 872 11.91 -23.75 -32.34
N ILE A 873 13.04 -23.24 -31.83
CA ILE A 873 13.09 -22.14 -30.89
C ILE A 873 13.98 -21.05 -31.46
N ILE A 874 13.49 -19.85 -31.54
CA ILE A 874 14.18 -18.65 -32.00
C ILE A 874 14.47 -17.79 -30.75
N LEU A 875 15.74 -17.63 -30.45
CA LEU A 875 16.23 -17.01 -29.21
C LEU A 875 16.75 -15.61 -29.45
N ASN A 876 16.29 -14.65 -28.63
CA ASN A 876 16.92 -13.35 -28.46
C ASN A 876 17.87 -13.31 -27.24
N ILE A 877 17.58 -14.18 -26.26
CA ILE A 877 18.40 -14.31 -25.04
C ILE A 877 18.81 -15.78 -24.83
N LEU A 878 20.01 -15.99 -24.27
CA LEU A 878 20.55 -17.33 -24.00
C LEU A 878 20.02 -17.93 -22.68
N SER A 879 18.74 -17.73 -22.40
CA SER A 879 18.05 -18.39 -21.30
C SER A 879 16.66 -18.77 -21.77
N TRP A 880 16.31 -20.04 -21.62
CA TRP A 880 15.04 -20.59 -22.02
C TRP A 880 14.49 -21.53 -20.95
N GLY A 881 13.18 -21.56 -20.76
CA GLY A 881 12.51 -22.53 -19.91
C GLY A 881 13.01 -22.57 -18.47
N SER A 882 13.27 -21.42 -17.85
CA SER A 882 13.79 -21.23 -16.48
C SER A 882 15.31 -21.43 -16.35
N GLY A 883 16.10 -21.07 -17.32
CA GLY A 883 17.54 -20.93 -17.20
C GLY A 883 18.38 -21.93 -17.99
N ALA A 884 17.80 -22.76 -18.84
CA ALA A 884 18.55 -23.59 -19.77
C ALA A 884 19.14 -22.73 -20.89
N ASN A 885 20.28 -23.12 -21.41
CA ASN A 885 20.90 -22.51 -22.59
C ASN A 885 20.83 -23.52 -23.76
N PRO A 886 19.80 -23.39 -24.64
CA PRO A 886 19.65 -24.30 -25.78
C PRO A 886 20.79 -24.16 -26.81
N TRP A 887 21.36 -22.97 -26.98
CA TRP A 887 22.46 -22.71 -27.89
C TRP A 887 23.75 -23.43 -27.46
N GLY A 888 23.97 -23.56 -26.15
CA GLY A 888 25.15 -24.23 -25.60
C GLY A 888 26.38 -23.34 -25.46
N PRO A 889 27.57 -23.92 -25.27
CA PRO A 889 28.80 -23.14 -25.06
C PRO A 889 29.20 -22.33 -26.28
N GLU A 890 29.81 -21.17 -26.04
CA GLU A 890 30.06 -20.09 -27.02
C GLU A 890 31.11 -20.46 -28.12
N LYS A 891 31.78 -21.60 -28.03
CA LYS A 891 32.85 -21.98 -29.00
C LYS A 891 32.25 -22.78 -30.15
N ASP A 892 32.07 -22.11 -31.28
CA ASP A 892 31.80 -22.73 -32.58
C ASP A 892 32.34 -21.83 -33.67
N ASP A 893 33.10 -22.37 -34.61
CA ASP A 893 33.72 -21.62 -35.69
C ASP A 893 32.69 -21.28 -36.82
N GLN A 894 31.48 -21.85 -36.79
CA GLN A 894 30.43 -21.65 -37.80
C GLN A 894 29.50 -20.49 -37.52
N PHE A 895 29.34 -20.07 -36.25
CA PHE A 895 28.40 -19.06 -35.83
C PHE A 895 29.09 -17.96 -34.99
N SER A 896 28.56 -16.73 -35.13
CA SER A 896 28.99 -15.61 -34.32
C SER A 896 28.66 -15.83 -32.84
N LYS A 897 29.42 -15.22 -31.93
CA LYS A 897 29.13 -15.28 -30.50
C LYS A 897 27.79 -14.61 -30.22
N PRO A 898 26.80 -15.31 -29.63
CA PRO A 898 25.48 -14.73 -29.36
C PRO A 898 25.51 -13.53 -28.44
N ASN A 899 24.69 -12.56 -28.75
CA ASN A 899 24.56 -11.33 -27.99
C ASN A 899 23.15 -10.73 -28.21
N HIS A 900 22.49 -10.31 -27.16
CA HIS A 900 21.12 -9.78 -27.20
C HIS A 900 21.01 -8.29 -27.60
N TRP A 901 22.06 -7.71 -28.21
CA TRP A 901 22.07 -6.33 -28.77
C TRP A 901 22.76 -6.20 -30.12
N ASP A 902 23.11 -7.32 -30.77
CA ASP A 902 23.82 -7.33 -32.07
C ASP A 902 22.91 -7.34 -33.30
N GLY A 903 21.61 -7.47 -33.11
CA GLY A 903 20.62 -7.53 -34.16
C GLY A 903 20.53 -8.89 -34.83
N MET A 904 20.92 -9.96 -34.17
CA MET A 904 20.84 -11.34 -34.63
C MET A 904 20.03 -12.19 -33.67
N LEU A 905 19.36 -13.19 -34.20
CA LEU A 905 18.63 -14.22 -33.47
C LEU A 905 19.26 -15.58 -33.68
N GLU A 906 19.26 -16.43 -32.65
CA GLU A 906 19.71 -17.81 -32.70
C GLU A 906 18.55 -18.76 -32.95
N VAL A 907 18.60 -19.57 -34.03
CA VAL A 907 17.60 -20.56 -34.37
C VAL A 907 18.11 -21.95 -33.98
N VAL A 908 17.38 -22.64 -33.13
CA VAL A 908 17.73 -24.00 -32.67
C VAL A 908 16.57 -24.99 -32.89
N GLY A 909 16.93 -26.23 -33.10
CA GLY A 909 15.99 -27.33 -33.30
C GLY A 909 15.97 -28.32 -32.14
N VAL A 910 14.78 -28.87 -31.84
CA VAL A 910 14.52 -29.84 -30.79
C VAL A 910 13.89 -31.10 -31.40
N THR A 911 14.45 -32.25 -31.10
CA THR A 911 14.03 -33.54 -31.72
C THR A 911 12.89 -34.23 -30.98
N GLY A 912 12.39 -33.66 -29.89
CA GLY A 912 11.24 -34.18 -29.13
C GLY A 912 11.34 -33.90 -27.64
N VAL A 913 10.33 -34.37 -26.89
CA VAL A 913 10.17 -34.07 -25.45
C VAL A 913 11.36 -34.52 -24.60
N VAL A 914 11.96 -35.67 -24.93
CA VAL A 914 13.15 -36.18 -24.20
C VAL A 914 14.32 -35.25 -24.38
N HIS A 915 14.55 -34.81 -25.61
CA HIS A 915 15.62 -33.84 -25.92
C HIS A 915 15.38 -32.50 -25.23
N LEU A 916 14.12 -32.04 -25.20
CA LEU A 916 13.72 -30.83 -24.45
C LEU A 916 14.07 -30.94 -22.95
N GLY A 917 13.77 -32.09 -22.34
CA GLY A 917 14.13 -32.38 -20.95
C GLY A 917 15.67 -32.46 -20.71
N GLN A 918 16.43 -33.01 -21.67
CA GLN A 918 17.88 -33.00 -21.61
C GLN A 918 18.49 -31.59 -21.70
N ILE A 919 17.91 -30.71 -22.54
CA ILE A 919 18.31 -29.31 -22.65
C ILE A 919 18.02 -28.61 -21.33
N GLN A 920 16.84 -28.85 -20.75
CA GLN A 920 16.43 -28.21 -19.51
C GLN A 920 17.28 -28.64 -18.30
N SER A 921 17.76 -29.87 -18.29
CA SER A 921 18.67 -30.38 -17.26
C SER A 921 20.16 -30.05 -17.52
N GLY A 922 20.46 -29.38 -18.64
CA GLY A 922 21.86 -29.06 -19.02
C GLY A 922 22.69 -30.26 -19.49
N LEU A 923 22.04 -31.43 -19.71
CA LEU A 923 22.74 -32.65 -20.17
C LEU A 923 23.06 -32.62 -21.65
N ARG A 924 22.32 -31.84 -22.44
CA ARG A 924 22.48 -31.73 -23.88
C ARG A 924 22.08 -30.33 -24.37
N THR A 925 22.63 -29.89 -25.50
CA THR A 925 22.25 -28.65 -26.20
C THR A 925 21.26 -28.95 -27.31
N ALA A 926 20.51 -27.94 -27.76
CA ALA A 926 19.71 -28.07 -28.97
C ALA A 926 20.59 -28.12 -30.22
N MET A 927 19.99 -28.45 -31.34
CA MET A 927 20.68 -28.44 -32.65
C MET A 927 20.72 -26.99 -33.14
N ARG A 928 21.91 -26.43 -33.34
CA ARG A 928 22.06 -25.12 -33.96
C ARG A 928 21.66 -25.21 -35.42
N ILE A 929 20.74 -24.38 -35.87
CA ILE A 929 20.22 -24.40 -37.23
C ILE A 929 20.72 -23.17 -38.02
N ALA A 930 20.52 -21.98 -37.50
CA ALA A 930 20.87 -20.74 -38.18
C ALA A 930 21.05 -19.59 -37.17
N GLN A 931 21.62 -18.50 -37.68
CA GLN A 931 21.71 -17.22 -36.99
C GLN A 931 21.46 -16.11 -38.01
N GLY A 932 20.61 -15.10 -37.67
CA GLY A 932 20.30 -14.02 -38.61
C GLY A 932 19.39 -12.94 -38.06
N GLY A 933 19.28 -11.85 -38.81
CA GLY A 933 18.53 -10.64 -38.43
C GLY A 933 17.13 -10.55 -39.03
N HIS A 934 16.78 -11.40 -40.00
CA HIS A 934 15.48 -11.41 -40.65
C HIS A 934 15.07 -12.86 -40.90
N ILE A 935 13.97 -13.30 -40.28
CA ILE A 935 13.51 -14.67 -40.33
C ILE A 935 12.11 -14.71 -40.92
N LYS A 936 11.91 -15.54 -41.98
CA LYS A 936 10.58 -15.83 -42.51
C LYS A 936 10.25 -17.30 -42.31
N ILE A 937 9.05 -17.59 -41.93
CA ILE A 937 8.57 -18.91 -41.62
C ILE A 937 7.21 -19.10 -42.29
N HIS A 938 7.05 -20.17 -43.04
CA HIS A 938 5.77 -20.56 -43.59
C HIS A 938 5.24 -21.79 -42.88
N LEU A 939 4.02 -21.72 -42.31
CA LEU A 939 3.33 -22.79 -41.63
C LEU A 939 2.27 -23.39 -42.50
N ASN A 940 2.39 -24.71 -42.82
CA ASN A 940 1.47 -25.42 -43.72
C ASN A 940 0.23 -26.01 -42.99
N SER A 941 0.26 -26.10 -41.67
CA SER A 941 -0.80 -26.75 -40.87
C SER A 941 -1.04 -26.01 -39.58
N ASP A 942 -2.07 -26.40 -38.83
CA ASP A 942 -2.32 -25.88 -37.46
C ASP A 942 -1.21 -26.32 -36.52
N ILE A 943 -0.36 -25.41 -36.07
CA ILE A 943 0.83 -25.67 -35.28
C ILE A 943 0.78 -24.86 -33.97
N PRO A 944 1.08 -25.47 -32.83
CA PRO A 944 1.28 -24.72 -31.60
C PRO A 944 2.48 -23.77 -31.71
N VAL A 945 2.29 -22.51 -31.33
CA VAL A 945 3.31 -21.47 -31.28
C VAL A 945 3.25 -20.75 -29.94
N GLN A 946 4.35 -20.12 -29.53
CA GLN A 946 4.41 -19.27 -28.35
C GLN A 946 5.39 -18.12 -28.57
N VAL A 947 5.04 -16.93 -28.07
CA VAL A 947 5.93 -15.78 -27.99
C VAL A 947 6.11 -15.39 -26.51
N ASP A 948 7.34 -15.31 -26.02
CA ASP A 948 7.70 -14.97 -24.63
C ASP A 948 6.93 -15.77 -23.56
N GLY A 949 6.52 -17.02 -23.89
CA GLY A 949 5.80 -17.92 -22.99
C GLY A 949 4.27 -17.80 -23.04
N GLU A 950 3.69 -17.02 -23.97
CA GLU A 950 2.26 -16.95 -24.23
C GLU A 950 1.91 -17.85 -25.45
N PRO A 951 1.24 -19.00 -25.25
CA PRO A 951 1.03 -20.00 -26.30
C PRO A 951 -0.37 -19.94 -26.92
N TRP A 952 -0.46 -20.32 -28.22
CA TRP A 952 -1.70 -20.60 -28.92
C TRP A 952 -1.48 -21.60 -30.06
N VAL A 953 -2.57 -22.02 -30.70
CA VAL A 953 -2.49 -22.81 -31.95
C VAL A 953 -2.69 -21.85 -33.12
N GLN A 954 -1.69 -21.78 -33.98
CA GLN A 954 -1.66 -20.94 -35.17
C GLN A 954 -2.08 -21.73 -36.38
N SER A 955 -3.03 -21.21 -37.16
CA SER A 955 -3.44 -21.74 -38.46
C SER A 955 -2.39 -21.42 -39.55
N PRO A 956 -2.44 -22.10 -40.72
CA PRO A 956 -1.51 -21.84 -41.82
C PRO A 956 -1.35 -20.36 -42.12
N CYS A 957 -0.12 -19.89 -42.18
CA CYS A 957 0.22 -18.47 -42.33
C CYS A 957 1.70 -18.27 -42.63
N ASP A 958 2.03 -17.07 -43.10
CA ASP A 958 3.40 -16.59 -43.15
C ASP A 958 3.75 -15.83 -41.89
N VAL A 959 4.86 -16.17 -41.25
CA VAL A 959 5.38 -15.50 -40.07
C VAL A 959 6.68 -14.79 -40.41
N VAL A 960 6.76 -13.50 -40.12
CA VAL A 960 7.98 -12.70 -40.33
C VAL A 960 8.48 -12.21 -38.97
N VAL A 961 9.74 -12.54 -38.65
CA VAL A 961 10.43 -12.03 -37.47
C VAL A 961 11.52 -11.05 -37.91
N LEU A 962 11.38 -9.83 -37.47
CA LEU A 962 12.29 -8.75 -37.85
C LEU A 962 12.63 -7.88 -36.62
N LYS A 963 13.80 -7.25 -36.67
CA LYS A 963 14.24 -6.36 -35.62
C LYS A 963 13.29 -5.18 -35.48
N SER A 964 12.74 -5.00 -34.29
CA SER A 964 11.88 -3.86 -33.99
C SER A 964 12.69 -2.55 -34.01
N ALA A 965 12.06 -1.46 -34.45
CA ALA A 965 12.58 -0.11 -34.21
C ALA A 965 12.60 0.27 -32.72
N LEU A 966 11.77 -0.38 -31.92
CA LEU A 966 11.69 -0.21 -30.48
C LEU A 966 12.91 -0.85 -29.79
N LYS A 967 13.54 -0.11 -28.90
CA LYS A 967 14.70 -0.58 -28.13
C LYS A 967 14.36 -0.49 -26.64
N ALA A 968 14.89 -1.42 -25.87
CA ALA A 968 14.81 -1.36 -24.41
C ALA A 968 16.21 -1.13 -23.83
N THR A 969 16.30 -0.24 -22.85
CA THR A 969 17.46 -0.13 -21.98
C THR A 969 17.20 -0.92 -20.71
N MET A 970 18.09 -1.86 -20.38
CA MET A 970 17.95 -2.71 -19.22
C MET A 970 19.08 -2.47 -18.23
N LEU A 971 18.82 -2.68 -16.96
CA LEU A 971 19.83 -2.66 -15.92
C LEU A 971 20.32 -4.08 -15.64
N LYS A 972 21.63 -4.28 -15.79
CA LYS A 972 22.30 -5.54 -15.49
C LYS A 972 23.01 -5.46 -14.16
N LYS A 973 22.74 -6.42 -13.28
CA LYS A 973 23.34 -6.47 -11.94
C LYS A 973 24.86 -6.70 -12.05
N ASN A 974 25.64 -5.91 -11.33
CA ASN A 974 27.10 -6.01 -11.30
C ASN A 974 27.59 -7.31 -10.66
N LYS A 975 28.75 -7.80 -11.11
CA LYS A 975 29.39 -9.04 -10.63
C LYS A 975 30.05 -8.93 -9.25
N PHE A 976 30.25 -7.73 -8.73
CA PHE A 976 31.01 -7.52 -7.49
C PHE A 976 30.29 -8.11 -6.29
N LYS A 977 30.93 -9.08 -5.63
CA LYS A 977 30.50 -9.57 -4.33
C LYS A 977 30.73 -8.48 -3.29
N ARG A 978 29.69 -7.87 -2.78
CA ARG A 978 29.79 -7.01 -1.60
C ARG A 978 30.27 -7.84 -0.41
N ARG A 979 31.27 -7.31 0.32
CA ARG A 979 31.66 -7.84 1.61
C ARG A 979 30.52 -7.60 2.61
N PRO A 980 30.11 -8.56 3.45
CA PRO A 980 28.95 -8.43 4.34
C PRO A 980 29.12 -7.39 5.47
N THR A 981 30.28 -6.79 5.64
CA THR A 981 30.60 -5.95 6.80
C THR A 981 31.45 -4.76 6.43
N GLU A 982 30.83 -3.65 6.04
CA GLU A 982 31.41 -2.33 6.25
C GLU A 982 30.32 -1.38 6.75
N PRO A 983 30.51 -0.73 7.92
CA PRO A 983 29.63 0.33 8.37
C PRO A 983 29.79 1.55 7.43
N ASN A 984 28.68 2.15 7.04
CA ASN A 984 28.67 3.38 6.26
C ASN A 984 29.45 4.47 6.95
N ILE A 985 30.63 4.76 6.46
CA ILE A 985 31.39 5.98 6.80
C ILE A 985 31.00 6.99 5.70
N LEU A 986 30.24 8.00 6.08
CA LEU A 986 30.11 9.21 5.28
C LEU A 986 31.48 9.85 5.19
N PRO A 987 31.93 10.35 4.03
CA PRO A 987 33.16 11.10 3.94
C PRO A 987 33.02 12.38 4.77
N ALA A 988 33.81 12.48 5.82
CA ALA A 988 34.03 13.75 6.50
C ALA A 988 34.83 14.65 5.54
N ASN A 989 34.28 15.80 5.22
CA ASN A 989 35.03 16.88 4.57
C ASN A 989 36.22 17.21 5.46
N GLY A 990 37.41 16.95 4.97
CA GLY A 990 38.68 17.29 5.59
C GLY A 990 39.63 17.76 4.52
N GLU A 991 39.95 19.01 4.61
CA GLU A 991 40.92 19.73 3.77
C GLU A 991 42.32 19.10 3.79
N GLY A 992 42.96 19.17 2.65
CA GLY A 992 44.39 19.52 2.45
C GLY A 992 45.45 18.55 2.95
N GLY A 993 46.23 18.01 2.01
CA GLY A 993 47.57 17.46 2.29
C GLY A 993 48.14 16.68 1.12
N LYS A 994 48.93 17.38 0.29
CA LYS A 994 49.85 16.79 -0.70
C LYS A 994 50.93 15.95 0.01
N SER A 995 51.27 14.79 -0.53
CA SER A 995 52.68 14.33 -0.76
C SER A 995 52.61 13.00 -1.54
N THR A 996 53.09 13.00 -2.71
CA THR A 996 54.29 12.43 -3.40
C THR A 996 54.69 11.00 -2.96
N ASP A 997 54.82 10.14 -4.03
CA ASP A 997 55.75 9.03 -4.27
C ASP A 997 55.58 7.74 -3.43
N ASP A 998 55.27 6.67 -4.03
CA ASP A 998 55.88 5.58 -4.81
C ASP A 998 54.81 4.55 -5.28
#